data_3968a78c343f720f94addd3cbc762a72
#
_entry.id   3968a78c343f720f94addd3cbc762a72
#
_cell.length_a   1.000
_cell.length_b   1.000
_cell.length_c   1.000
_cell.angle_alpha   90.00
_cell.angle_beta   90.00
_cell.angle_gamma   90.00
#
_symmetry.space_group_name_H-M   'P 1'
#
loop_
_entity.id
_entity.type
_entity.pdbx_description
1 polymer ?
#
loop_
_entity_poly.entity_id
_entity_poly.type
_entity_poly.pdbx_seq_one_letter_code
_entity_poly.pdbx_strand_id
1 'polypeptide(L)'
;MAKKKKDEQQNKKQVDTSGVVGLVGSTTEQAISETLELNYMPYAMSVIVSRAIPEIDGFKPSHRKLLYTMYEMGLLNKSRTKSANIVGQTMRLNPHGDAAIYETMVRLARGNETLLHPFVDSKGNFGKVYSRDMAYAASRYTEAKLDPICQELFRDIDCDTVDMVDNYDATMKEPALLPTTFPNVLVSANQGIAVGMASNICSFNLKEVCDTAIALMDDPDHDILSTLPGPDFSTGAELLYDDATTREIYQTGRGSFKLRAKWRYLKEGNLIEIYEIPYTTTSEAIMDKVAELIKAGKIKEIADMRDETDLGGLKLTIDLKRGVDPEKLMQRLYKATPLQDSFACNFNILIAGMPRVLGVGEILEEWTAWRMDCVKRRIFFQIQKKEDRLHLLKGLERILLDIDKAIRVIRETEMDSEVVPNLMIEFGIDEIQANFVAEIKLRNINKEYILKQTRAIEDLEREIAELRDILGSTRKLKSVIKKELKAVSEKYGQERKTEIIYHIDEIQPEEEEEVVPDYPVTVFLSKEGYMKKITAQSLRMSGEQKFKEGDSLQFSVETTNRAELLVFTDKFQCYKTRLSDFEDSKASLLGDYLPQKLGFDAEEKVLQVIFPGDYKGNVLFFFENGKVAKVPLSAYETKTNRKKLTGAYSDKSPLKSVLAVDQDIQVAVYTTDGRCVIFSTAQLLPKTTRNTQGVAVVSLKKKASITYAVAADASGVTNQIRYRTRTLPSAGALLKEEDSPEKQIQFEV
;
A
#
# COMPACT_ATOMS: atom_id res chain seq x y z
N MET A 1 -26.76 -10.63 49.37
CA MET A 1 -26.45 -10.77 47.93
C MET A 1 -25.81 -12.12 47.63
N ALA A 2 -26.53 -13.21 47.90
CA ALA A 2 -26.01 -14.60 47.75
C ALA A 2 -27.08 -15.57 47.29
N LYS A 3 -27.99 -15.13 46.37
CA LYS A 3 -29.09 -15.97 45.89
C LYS A 3 -29.37 -15.86 44.36
N LYS A 4 -28.44 -15.28 43.57
CA LYS A 4 -28.59 -15.14 42.11
C LYS A 4 -27.52 -15.86 41.27
N LYS A 5 -26.78 -16.80 41.85
CA LYS A 5 -25.72 -17.58 41.15
C LYS A 5 -26.04 -19.05 40.97
N LYS A 6 -27.31 -19.49 41.16
CA LYS A 6 -27.67 -20.92 41.07
C LYS A 6 -28.53 -21.34 39.89
N ASP A 7 -29.02 -20.38 39.05
CA ASP A 7 -29.98 -20.72 37.96
C ASP A 7 -29.37 -20.61 36.55
N GLU A 8 -28.09 -20.30 36.39
CA GLU A 8 -27.40 -20.28 35.07
C GLU A 8 -26.72 -21.57 34.67
N GLN A 9 -26.84 -22.63 35.48
CA GLN A 9 -26.15 -23.91 35.19
C GLN A 9 -27.07 -25.00 34.55
N GLN A 10 -28.24 -24.64 34.01
CA GLN A 10 -29.11 -25.64 33.37
C GLN A 10 -29.54 -25.20 31.97
N ASN A 11 -28.61 -25.20 31.00
CA ASN A 11 -28.91 -25.44 29.57
C ASN A 11 -27.63 -25.69 28.75
N LYS A 12 -26.78 -26.63 29.24
CA LYS A 12 -25.73 -27.15 28.36
C LYS A 12 -26.36 -28.18 27.42
N LYS A 13 -26.58 -27.82 26.17
CA LYS A 13 -26.81 -28.78 25.08
C LYS A 13 -25.59 -29.69 25.01
N GLN A 14 -25.71 -30.93 25.48
CA GLN A 14 -24.74 -31.96 25.16
C GLN A 14 -24.72 -32.18 23.67
N VAL A 15 -23.57 -31.95 23.01
CA VAL A 15 -23.37 -32.31 21.63
C VAL A 15 -23.36 -33.84 21.57
N ASP A 16 -24.25 -34.41 20.76
CA ASP A 16 -24.31 -35.85 20.52
C ASP A 16 -23.06 -36.28 19.71
N THR A 17 -22.12 -36.92 20.36
CA THR A 17 -20.89 -37.45 19.78
C THR A 17 -20.97 -38.93 19.43
N SER A 18 -22.16 -39.56 19.53
CA SER A 18 -22.34 -41.01 19.35
C SER A 18 -21.97 -41.52 17.94
N GLY A 19 -21.83 -40.63 16.94
CA GLY A 19 -21.42 -40.96 15.56
C GLY A 19 -19.92 -40.76 15.24
N VAL A 20 -19.09 -40.31 16.18
CA VAL A 20 -17.68 -40.00 15.91
C VAL A 20 -16.79 -41.09 16.52
N VAL A 21 -16.30 -41.96 15.65
CA VAL A 21 -15.35 -43.04 16.02
C VAL A 21 -13.97 -42.41 16.25
N GLY A 22 -13.43 -42.54 17.49
CA GLY A 22 -12.06 -42.17 17.84
C GLY A 22 -11.88 -40.86 18.62
N LEU A 23 -12.94 -40.26 19.14
CA LEU A 23 -12.83 -39.11 20.06
C LEU A 23 -12.33 -39.55 21.45
N VAL A 24 -11.04 -39.38 21.69
CA VAL A 24 -10.40 -39.53 23.01
C VAL A 24 -10.14 -38.13 23.60
N GLY A 25 -11.21 -37.38 23.88
CA GLY A 25 -11.05 -36.05 24.43
C GLY A 25 -12.34 -35.51 25.06
N SER A 26 -12.23 -34.68 26.08
CA SER A 26 -13.33 -33.92 26.67
C SER A 26 -13.53 -32.62 25.88
N THR A 27 -14.77 -32.31 25.47
CA THR A 27 -15.11 -31.03 24.89
C THR A 27 -15.34 -30.03 26.02
N THR A 28 -14.61 -28.91 25.98
CA THR A 28 -14.79 -27.81 26.96
C THR A 28 -15.33 -26.58 26.19
N GLU A 29 -16.27 -25.88 26.80
CA GLU A 29 -16.71 -24.57 26.28
C GLU A 29 -15.72 -23.50 26.74
N GLN A 30 -15.20 -22.72 25.80
CA GLN A 30 -14.29 -21.62 26.04
C GLN A 30 -14.81 -20.36 25.36
N ALA A 31 -14.77 -19.20 26.03
CA ALA A 31 -15.14 -17.94 25.44
C ALA A 31 -14.19 -17.58 24.29
N ILE A 32 -14.73 -17.01 23.19
CA ILE A 32 -13.92 -16.60 22.03
C ILE A 32 -12.86 -15.56 22.43
N SER A 33 -13.17 -14.65 23.38
CA SER A 33 -12.21 -13.68 23.92
C SER A 33 -11.03 -14.38 24.61
N GLU A 34 -11.28 -15.40 25.42
CA GLU A 34 -10.24 -16.18 26.09
C GLU A 34 -9.38 -16.96 25.07
N THR A 35 -10.00 -17.53 24.04
CA THR A 35 -9.28 -18.19 22.95
C THR A 35 -8.39 -17.20 22.19
N LEU A 36 -8.87 -15.99 21.94
CA LEU A 36 -8.07 -14.94 21.28
C LEU A 36 -6.88 -14.52 22.17
N GLU A 37 -7.08 -14.32 23.45
CA GLU A 37 -6.02 -13.93 24.37
C GLU A 37 -4.95 -15.02 24.55
N LEU A 38 -5.36 -16.27 24.74
CA LEU A 38 -4.44 -17.36 25.05
C LEU A 38 -3.77 -17.98 23.82
N ASN A 39 -4.44 -18.01 22.67
CA ASN A 39 -3.93 -18.70 21.49
C ASN A 39 -3.58 -17.77 20.33
N TYR A 40 -4.44 -16.78 20.03
CA TYR A 40 -4.24 -15.92 18.87
C TYR A 40 -3.27 -14.78 19.13
N MET A 41 -3.33 -14.14 20.30
CA MET A 41 -2.40 -13.05 20.65
C MET A 41 -0.94 -13.51 20.70
N PRO A 42 -0.55 -14.64 21.31
CA PRO A 42 0.82 -15.14 21.22
C PRO A 42 1.27 -15.44 19.80
N TYR A 43 0.38 -15.99 18.96
CA TYR A 43 0.67 -16.18 17.54
C TYR A 43 0.90 -14.85 16.83
N ALA A 44 -0.01 -13.87 17.01
CA ALA A 44 0.11 -12.55 16.40
C ALA A 44 1.41 -11.85 16.83
N MET A 45 1.74 -11.88 18.11
CA MET A 45 3.00 -11.34 18.65
C MET A 45 4.23 -12.04 18.06
N SER A 46 4.20 -13.38 17.95
CA SER A 46 5.28 -14.12 17.30
C SER A 46 5.49 -13.71 15.85
N VAL A 47 4.41 -13.53 15.07
CA VAL A 47 4.51 -13.08 13.67
C VAL A 47 5.05 -11.64 13.59
N ILE A 48 4.66 -10.76 14.51
CA ILE A 48 5.14 -9.37 14.54
C ILE A 48 6.64 -9.33 14.87
N VAL A 49 7.02 -9.91 16.01
CA VAL A 49 8.37 -9.75 16.58
C VAL A 49 9.40 -10.66 15.90
N SER A 50 9.03 -11.92 15.62
CA SER A 50 9.99 -12.94 15.19
C SER A 50 9.99 -13.19 13.68
N ARG A 51 9.18 -12.46 12.89
CA ARG A 51 9.07 -12.76 11.45
C ARG A 51 8.99 -11.54 10.53
N ALA A 52 8.04 -10.61 10.78
CA ALA A 52 7.62 -9.67 9.74
C ALA A 52 8.24 -8.28 9.87
N ILE A 53 8.36 -7.75 11.08
CA ILE A 53 8.82 -6.38 11.31
C ILE A 53 10.33 -6.36 11.50
N PRO A 54 11.08 -5.48 10.82
CA PRO A 54 12.52 -5.33 11.02
C PRO A 54 12.84 -4.66 12.36
N GLU A 55 14.02 -4.97 12.90
CA GLU A 55 14.56 -4.29 14.07
C GLU A 55 15.44 -3.10 13.67
N ILE A 56 15.99 -2.40 14.67
CA ILE A 56 16.81 -1.18 14.47
C ILE A 56 18.07 -1.43 13.61
N ASP A 57 18.58 -2.65 13.55
CA ASP A 57 19.67 -3.03 12.63
C ASP A 57 19.23 -3.15 11.17
N GLY A 58 17.93 -2.98 10.87
CA GLY A 58 17.33 -3.03 9.54
C GLY A 58 17.05 -4.44 9.02
N PHE A 59 17.18 -5.46 9.86
CA PHE A 59 16.99 -6.84 9.46
C PHE A 59 15.82 -7.51 10.16
N LYS A 60 15.17 -8.43 9.43
CA LYS A 60 14.29 -9.44 10.01
C LYS A 60 15.12 -10.60 10.55
N PRO A 61 14.59 -11.42 11.44
CA PRO A 61 15.32 -12.59 11.94
C PRO A 61 15.82 -13.53 10.84
N SER A 62 15.04 -13.75 9.78
CA SER A 62 15.45 -14.60 8.64
C SER A 62 16.66 -14.03 7.88
N HIS A 63 16.71 -12.70 7.68
CA HIS A 63 17.85 -12.03 7.06
C HIS A 63 19.10 -12.18 7.93
N ARG A 64 18.97 -11.91 9.23
CA ARG A 64 20.07 -11.93 10.20
C ARG A 64 20.68 -13.32 10.33
N LYS A 65 19.84 -14.35 10.47
CA LYS A 65 20.27 -15.76 10.57
C LYS A 65 21.01 -16.23 9.30
N LEU A 66 20.51 -15.87 8.12
CA LEU A 66 21.17 -16.20 6.85
C LEU A 66 22.55 -15.53 6.74
N LEU A 67 22.62 -14.21 6.98
CA LEU A 67 23.86 -13.45 6.86
C LEU A 67 24.87 -13.89 7.92
N TYR A 68 24.45 -14.16 9.15
CA TYR A 68 25.29 -14.68 10.21
C TYR A 68 25.84 -16.08 9.90
N THR A 69 25.00 -16.98 9.37
CA THR A 69 25.48 -18.29 8.89
C THR A 69 26.56 -18.14 7.82
N MET A 70 26.38 -17.23 6.88
CA MET A 70 27.39 -16.98 5.83
C MET A 70 28.68 -16.41 6.43
N TYR A 71 28.59 -15.58 7.47
CA TYR A 71 29.73 -15.04 8.20
C TYR A 71 30.49 -16.16 8.92
N GLU A 72 29.80 -17.03 9.68
CA GLU A 72 30.39 -18.19 10.35
C GLU A 72 31.06 -19.18 9.39
N MET A 73 30.53 -19.34 8.18
CA MET A 73 31.16 -20.11 7.10
C MET A 73 32.43 -19.45 6.56
N GLY A 74 32.73 -18.21 6.97
CA GLY A 74 33.88 -17.41 6.52
C GLY A 74 33.71 -16.86 5.09
N LEU A 75 32.48 -16.76 4.58
CA LEU A 75 32.17 -16.36 3.19
C LEU A 75 32.38 -14.86 2.93
N LEU A 76 32.78 -14.09 3.93
CA LEU A 76 33.27 -12.72 3.72
C LEU A 76 34.59 -12.70 2.96
N ASN A 77 35.51 -13.63 3.31
CA ASN A 77 36.88 -13.67 2.77
C ASN A 77 37.15 -14.87 1.87
N LYS A 78 36.31 -15.91 1.92
CA LYS A 78 36.45 -17.12 1.09
C LYS A 78 35.78 -16.95 -0.28
N SER A 79 36.07 -17.88 -1.18
CA SER A 79 35.39 -17.98 -2.48
C SER A 79 33.89 -18.31 -2.33
N ARG A 80 33.11 -18.02 -3.38
CA ARG A 80 31.69 -18.39 -3.46
C ARG A 80 31.51 -19.90 -3.30
N THR A 81 30.43 -20.29 -2.65
CA THR A 81 29.97 -21.68 -2.54
C THR A 81 28.57 -21.84 -3.14
N LYS A 82 28.12 -23.06 -3.37
CA LYS A 82 26.76 -23.31 -3.85
C LYS A 82 25.72 -22.76 -2.87
N SER A 83 24.71 -22.07 -3.39
CA SER A 83 23.62 -21.51 -2.57
C SER A 83 22.92 -22.59 -1.77
N ALA A 84 22.75 -23.80 -2.32
CA ALA A 84 22.17 -24.93 -1.60
C ALA A 84 22.95 -25.31 -0.32
N ASN A 85 24.29 -25.19 -0.33
CA ASN A 85 25.10 -25.43 0.87
C ASN A 85 24.84 -24.37 1.94
N ILE A 86 24.76 -23.09 1.55
CA ILE A 86 24.44 -21.99 2.49
C ILE A 86 23.05 -22.20 3.11
N VAL A 87 22.07 -22.52 2.26
CA VAL A 87 20.69 -22.80 2.71
C VAL A 87 20.67 -23.93 3.74
N GLY A 88 21.35 -25.05 3.45
CA GLY A 88 21.43 -26.18 4.35
C GLY A 88 22.07 -25.86 5.70
N GLN A 89 23.15 -25.04 5.72
CA GLN A 89 23.76 -24.59 6.98
C GLN A 89 22.86 -23.60 7.75
N THR A 90 22.12 -22.73 7.03
CA THR A 90 21.22 -21.77 7.66
C THR A 90 20.06 -22.44 8.39
N MET A 91 19.61 -23.62 7.96
CA MET A 91 18.55 -24.38 8.62
C MET A 91 18.87 -24.71 10.09
N ARG A 92 20.14 -24.71 10.49
CA ARG A 92 20.56 -24.92 11.87
C ARG A 92 20.18 -23.76 12.81
N LEU A 93 20.05 -22.55 12.25
CA LEU A 93 19.60 -21.37 12.98
C LEU A 93 18.13 -21.03 12.65
N ASN A 94 17.68 -21.33 11.44
CA ASN A 94 16.35 -21.01 10.94
C ASN A 94 15.60 -22.29 10.53
N PRO A 95 14.79 -22.90 11.40
CA PRO A 95 14.13 -24.18 11.17
C PRO A 95 12.89 -24.05 10.26
N HIS A 96 13.06 -23.38 9.11
CA HIS A 96 12.04 -23.23 8.09
C HIS A 96 12.44 -23.94 6.80
N GLY A 97 11.49 -24.06 5.87
CA GLY A 97 11.74 -24.71 4.58
C GLY A 97 12.87 -24.04 3.78
N ASP A 98 13.66 -24.85 3.09
CA ASP A 98 14.79 -24.44 2.24
C ASP A 98 14.41 -23.37 1.20
N ALA A 99 13.21 -23.46 0.62
CA ALA A 99 12.69 -22.47 -0.32
C ALA A 99 12.62 -21.06 0.28
N ALA A 100 12.10 -20.92 1.51
CA ALA A 100 11.98 -19.61 2.18
C ALA A 100 13.35 -19.00 2.50
N ILE A 101 14.33 -19.82 2.89
CA ILE A 101 15.71 -19.38 3.12
C ILE A 101 16.35 -18.92 1.81
N TYR A 102 16.13 -19.67 0.73
CA TYR A 102 16.69 -19.32 -0.57
C TYR A 102 16.06 -18.07 -1.16
N GLU A 103 14.73 -17.87 -1.02
CA GLU A 103 14.06 -16.61 -1.39
C GLU A 103 14.62 -15.41 -0.62
N THR A 104 14.90 -15.59 0.66
CA THR A 104 15.57 -14.56 1.46
C THR A 104 16.94 -14.22 0.88
N MET A 105 17.74 -15.23 0.52
CA MET A 105 19.05 -15.03 -0.13
C MET A 105 18.90 -14.31 -1.48
N VAL A 106 17.91 -14.68 -2.29
CA VAL A 106 17.65 -14.04 -3.59
C VAL A 106 17.39 -12.55 -3.42
N ARG A 107 16.55 -12.15 -2.47
CA ARG A 107 16.24 -10.74 -2.20
C ARG A 107 17.46 -9.93 -1.74
N LEU A 108 18.39 -10.55 -1.04
CA LEU A 108 19.62 -9.91 -0.57
C LEU A 108 20.75 -9.95 -1.62
N ALA A 109 20.53 -10.64 -2.75
CA ALA A 109 21.56 -10.87 -3.75
C ALA A 109 21.70 -9.72 -4.76
N ARG A 110 22.94 -9.42 -5.13
CA ARG A 110 23.30 -8.42 -6.15
C ARG A 110 22.59 -8.70 -7.48
N GLY A 111 22.48 -9.96 -7.89
CA GLY A 111 21.88 -10.36 -9.16
C GLY A 111 20.38 -10.08 -9.26
N ASN A 112 19.67 -9.97 -8.13
CA ASN A 112 18.23 -9.69 -8.10
C ASN A 112 17.89 -8.20 -8.22
N GLU A 113 18.81 -7.30 -7.81
CA GLU A 113 18.66 -5.84 -7.86
C GLU A 113 17.52 -5.27 -6.97
N THR A 114 17.11 -6.00 -5.93
CA THR A 114 16.12 -5.51 -4.97
C THR A 114 16.67 -4.38 -4.09
N LEU A 115 17.97 -4.44 -3.73
CA LEU A 115 18.61 -3.51 -2.80
C LEU A 115 19.60 -2.59 -3.52
N LEU A 116 19.70 -1.34 -3.07
CA LEU A 116 20.76 -0.41 -3.49
C LEU A 116 22.14 -0.97 -3.12
N HIS A 117 22.26 -1.50 -1.91
CA HIS A 117 23.46 -2.14 -1.39
C HIS A 117 23.15 -3.61 -1.06
N PRO A 118 23.37 -4.53 -2.01
CA PRO A 118 23.15 -5.96 -1.77
C PRO A 118 24.16 -6.52 -0.77
N PHE A 119 23.73 -7.48 0.04
CA PHE A 119 24.54 -8.14 1.05
C PHE A 119 25.12 -9.48 0.59
N VAL A 120 24.59 -10.01 -0.50
CA VAL A 120 25.03 -11.29 -1.07
C VAL A 120 25.62 -11.04 -2.45
N ASP A 121 26.93 -11.31 -2.58
CA ASP A 121 27.62 -11.35 -3.86
C ASP A 121 27.32 -12.67 -4.56
N SER A 122 26.55 -12.59 -5.64
CA SER A 122 25.88 -13.71 -6.31
C SER A 122 26.49 -14.01 -7.67
N LYS A 123 26.49 -15.31 -8.06
CA LYS A 123 26.85 -15.78 -9.39
C LYS A 123 25.80 -16.77 -9.89
N GLY A 124 25.32 -16.57 -11.11
CA GLY A 124 24.22 -17.30 -11.72
C GLY A 124 22.97 -16.46 -11.80
N ASN A 125 21.85 -17.09 -12.18
CA ASN A 125 20.57 -16.40 -12.33
C ASN A 125 19.83 -16.31 -10.98
N PHE A 126 19.72 -15.09 -10.44
CA PHE A 126 18.97 -14.76 -9.22
C PHE A 126 17.64 -14.05 -9.53
N GLY A 127 17.18 -14.05 -10.79
CA GLY A 127 16.00 -13.29 -11.20
C GLY A 127 16.25 -11.79 -11.20
N LYS A 128 15.16 -11.03 -11.41
CA LYS A 128 15.18 -9.56 -11.37
C LYS A 128 13.95 -9.05 -10.63
N VAL A 129 14.12 -8.04 -9.77
CA VAL A 129 13.02 -7.46 -8.98
C VAL A 129 11.94 -6.84 -9.86
N TYR A 130 12.31 -6.28 -10.99
CA TYR A 130 11.44 -5.60 -11.93
C TYR A 130 10.74 -6.53 -12.94
N SER A 131 10.96 -7.86 -12.85
CA SER A 131 10.32 -8.82 -13.74
C SER A 131 9.83 -10.05 -12.98
N ARG A 132 8.55 -10.39 -13.19
CA ARG A 132 7.91 -11.60 -12.67
C ARG A 132 8.36 -12.85 -13.43
N ASP A 133 8.61 -12.71 -14.72
CA ASP A 133 8.90 -13.84 -15.63
C ASP A 133 10.39 -14.21 -15.62
N MET A 134 11.28 -13.30 -15.19
CA MET A 134 12.70 -13.57 -14.96
C MET A 134 12.90 -14.23 -13.58
N ALA A 135 12.41 -15.46 -13.42
CA ALA A 135 12.56 -16.21 -12.19
C ALA A 135 14.01 -16.64 -11.92
N TYR A 136 14.36 -16.76 -10.64
CA TYR A 136 15.68 -17.26 -10.23
C TYR A 136 15.84 -18.76 -10.46
N ALA A 137 17.08 -19.18 -10.73
CA ALA A 137 17.42 -20.60 -10.88
C ALA A 137 17.43 -21.30 -9.52
N ALA A 138 17.27 -22.63 -9.52
CA ALA A 138 17.34 -23.42 -8.29
C ALA A 138 18.71 -23.29 -7.60
N SER A 139 18.72 -23.35 -6.26
CA SER A 139 19.88 -23.10 -5.38
C SER A 139 21.11 -23.95 -5.68
N ARG A 140 20.92 -25.14 -6.31
CA ARG A 140 22.01 -26.03 -6.74
C ARG A 140 22.81 -25.49 -7.93
N TYR A 141 22.26 -24.55 -8.71
CA TYR A 141 22.92 -23.97 -9.88
C TYR A 141 23.59 -22.63 -9.57
N THR A 142 23.19 -21.95 -8.53
CA THR A 142 23.71 -20.63 -8.15
C THR A 142 24.82 -20.74 -7.11
N GLU A 143 25.65 -19.71 -7.03
CA GLU A 143 26.74 -19.59 -6.08
C GLU A 143 26.68 -18.21 -5.40
N ALA A 144 27.05 -18.17 -4.12
CA ALA A 144 27.00 -16.94 -3.34
C ALA A 144 28.13 -16.88 -2.31
N LYS A 145 28.44 -15.65 -1.90
CA LYS A 145 29.25 -15.29 -0.74
C LYS A 145 28.74 -13.96 -0.18
N LEU A 146 29.25 -13.51 0.95
CA LEU A 146 28.96 -12.18 1.48
C LEU A 146 29.56 -11.10 0.59
N ASP A 147 28.81 -10.02 0.36
CA ASP A 147 29.32 -8.81 -0.28
C ASP A 147 30.27 -8.07 0.67
N PRO A 148 31.29 -7.36 0.17
CA PRO A 148 32.22 -6.60 1.00
C PRO A 148 31.60 -5.64 2.00
N ILE A 149 30.42 -5.06 1.71
CA ILE A 149 29.71 -4.18 2.64
C ILE A 149 29.32 -4.90 3.94
N CYS A 150 29.19 -6.23 3.92
CA CYS A 150 28.89 -7.02 5.10
C CYS A 150 29.97 -6.92 6.18
N GLN A 151 31.18 -6.48 5.83
CA GLN A 151 32.20 -6.13 6.83
C GLN A 151 31.65 -5.11 7.83
N GLU A 152 30.80 -4.19 7.38
CA GLU A 152 30.21 -3.14 8.19
C GLU A 152 29.02 -3.62 9.02
N LEU A 153 28.44 -4.78 8.69
CA LEU A 153 27.39 -5.43 9.48
C LEU A 153 27.96 -6.23 10.66
N PHE A 154 29.14 -6.85 10.46
CA PHE A 154 29.76 -7.75 11.41
C PHE A 154 30.99 -7.14 12.12
N ARG A 155 31.26 -5.84 11.87
CA ARG A 155 32.38 -5.18 12.51
C ARG A 155 32.29 -5.31 14.02
N ASP A 156 33.39 -5.82 14.61
CA ASP A 156 33.55 -5.97 16.06
C ASP A 156 32.49 -6.91 16.73
N ILE A 157 31.84 -7.81 16.00
CA ILE A 157 30.87 -8.76 16.58
C ILE A 157 31.52 -9.67 17.63
N ASP A 158 32.83 -9.97 17.46
CA ASP A 158 33.62 -10.79 18.39
C ASP A 158 34.09 -9.98 19.64
N CYS A 159 33.68 -8.72 19.74
CA CYS A 159 34.02 -7.82 20.86
C CYS A 159 32.85 -7.60 21.81
N ASP A 160 31.96 -8.57 21.97
CA ASP A 160 30.78 -8.51 22.84
C ASP A 160 29.89 -7.27 22.58
N THR A 161 29.80 -6.83 21.33
CA THR A 161 29.07 -5.60 20.95
C THR A 161 27.57 -5.76 20.97
N VAL A 162 27.06 -6.99 20.84
CA VAL A 162 25.64 -7.36 20.82
C VAL A 162 25.40 -8.60 21.66
N ASP A 163 24.16 -8.81 22.07
CA ASP A 163 23.78 -10.00 22.82
C ASP A 163 23.74 -11.23 21.91
N MET A 164 24.28 -12.33 22.42
CA MET A 164 24.22 -13.65 21.80
C MET A 164 23.17 -14.49 22.51
N VAL A 165 22.14 -14.89 21.79
CA VAL A 165 21.03 -15.70 22.29
C VAL A 165 21.12 -17.13 21.78
N ASP A 166 20.45 -18.06 22.48
CA ASP A 166 20.35 -19.43 22.01
C ASP A 166 19.48 -19.53 20.76
N ASN A 167 19.86 -20.40 19.82
CA ASN A 167 19.00 -20.74 18.70
C ASN A 167 17.79 -21.57 19.17
N TYR A 168 16.92 -21.97 18.25
CA TYR A 168 15.64 -22.65 18.56
C TYR A 168 15.76 -23.96 19.36
N ASP A 169 16.90 -24.65 19.31
CA ASP A 169 17.18 -25.91 20.01
C ASP A 169 18.29 -25.80 21.06
N ALA A 170 18.75 -24.59 21.35
CA ALA A 170 19.82 -24.28 22.29
C ALA A 170 21.17 -25.00 22.02
N THR A 171 21.41 -25.42 20.77
CA THR A 171 22.66 -26.06 20.36
C THR A 171 23.72 -25.07 19.88
N MET A 172 23.30 -23.86 19.48
CA MET A 172 24.17 -22.82 18.95
C MET A 172 23.76 -21.44 19.50
N LYS A 173 24.68 -20.49 19.43
CA LYS A 173 24.43 -19.07 19.71
C LYS A 173 24.23 -18.30 18.41
N GLU A 174 23.34 -17.34 18.43
CA GLU A 174 23.12 -16.39 17.32
C GLU A 174 23.02 -14.96 17.87
N PRO A 175 23.42 -13.94 17.09
CA PRO A 175 23.30 -12.55 17.53
C PRO A 175 21.82 -12.11 17.53
N ALA A 176 21.40 -11.47 18.62
CA ALA A 176 20.08 -10.88 18.70
C ALA A 176 19.90 -9.78 17.65
N LEU A 177 20.92 -8.93 17.49
CA LEU A 177 21.03 -7.86 16.48
C LEU A 177 22.42 -7.88 15.84
N LEU A 178 22.58 -7.30 14.65
CA LEU A 178 23.90 -7.13 14.04
C LEU A 178 24.48 -5.74 14.38
N PRO A 179 25.78 -5.62 14.75
CA PRO A 179 26.38 -4.35 15.17
C PRO A 179 26.68 -3.43 13.98
N THR A 180 25.65 -3.08 13.18
CA THR A 180 25.78 -2.30 11.96
C THR A 180 26.44 -0.95 12.22
N THR A 181 27.43 -0.57 11.38
CA THR A 181 28.14 0.70 11.50
C THR A 181 27.46 1.87 10.79
N PHE A 182 26.33 1.61 10.13
CA PHE A 182 25.50 2.60 9.44
C PHE A 182 24.02 2.28 9.64
N PRO A 183 23.10 3.26 9.53
CA PRO A 183 21.66 3.06 9.74
C PRO A 183 21.00 2.25 8.62
N ASN A 184 21.28 0.94 8.60
CA ASN A 184 20.79 0.04 7.54
C ASN A 184 19.26 0.00 7.43
N VAL A 185 18.55 0.25 8.52
CA VAL A 185 17.08 0.29 8.53
C VAL A 185 16.49 1.32 7.56
N LEU A 186 17.23 2.40 7.23
CA LEU A 186 16.85 3.40 6.23
C LEU A 186 17.53 3.16 4.88
N VAL A 187 18.71 2.51 4.85
CA VAL A 187 19.42 2.27 3.58
C VAL A 187 18.78 1.14 2.77
N SER A 188 18.25 0.12 3.43
CA SER A 188 17.67 -1.05 2.77
C SER A 188 16.15 -1.02 2.81
N ALA A 189 15.51 -1.07 1.64
CA ALA A 189 14.06 -1.22 1.56
C ALA A 189 13.59 -2.49 2.28
N ASN A 190 12.55 -2.37 3.09
CA ASN A 190 12.00 -3.48 3.85
C ASN A 190 10.46 -3.46 3.82
N GLN A 191 9.87 -4.58 3.43
CA GLN A 191 8.43 -4.77 3.44
C GLN A 191 8.09 -5.98 4.29
N GLY A 192 7.18 -5.82 5.24
CA GLY A 192 6.72 -6.89 6.11
C GLY A 192 5.22 -6.81 6.36
N ILE A 193 4.54 -7.95 6.28
CA ILE A 193 3.12 -8.07 6.58
C ILE A 193 2.99 -8.98 7.79
N ALA A 194 2.53 -8.42 8.90
CA ALA A 194 2.25 -9.13 10.14
C ALA A 194 0.74 -9.22 10.38
N VAL A 195 0.36 -9.75 11.52
CA VAL A 195 -1.03 -9.81 11.95
C VAL A 195 -1.42 -8.48 12.60
N GLY A 196 -2.34 -7.76 11.99
CA GLY A 196 -2.80 -6.45 12.46
C GLY A 196 -1.82 -5.29 12.26
N MET A 197 -0.63 -5.55 11.73
CA MET A 197 0.42 -4.56 11.49
C MET A 197 1.15 -4.85 10.17
N ALA A 198 1.71 -3.80 9.59
CA ALA A 198 2.59 -3.92 8.44
C ALA A 198 3.78 -2.96 8.61
N SER A 199 4.87 -3.26 7.93
CA SER A 199 6.01 -2.38 7.77
C SER A 199 6.29 -2.22 6.27
N ASN A 200 6.51 -1.00 5.82
CA ASN A 200 6.94 -0.71 4.46
C ASN A 200 7.89 0.49 4.49
N ILE A 201 9.17 0.20 4.53
CA ILE A 201 10.24 1.17 4.62
C ILE A 201 10.89 1.29 3.24
N CYS A 202 10.91 2.50 2.68
CA CYS A 202 11.66 2.76 1.45
C CYS A 202 13.16 2.81 1.72
N SER A 203 13.95 2.59 0.68
CA SER A 203 15.40 2.78 0.75
C SER A 203 15.77 4.25 0.57
N PHE A 204 16.87 4.65 1.21
CA PHE A 204 17.50 5.96 1.04
C PHE A 204 18.96 5.78 0.63
N ASN A 205 19.53 6.81 0.03
CA ASN A 205 20.91 6.80 -0.37
C ASN A 205 21.85 6.70 0.85
N LEU A 206 22.80 5.76 0.83
CA LEU A 206 23.70 5.48 1.95
C LEU A 206 24.51 6.71 2.38
N LYS A 207 25.02 7.48 1.41
CA LYS A 207 25.82 8.67 1.69
C LYS A 207 24.96 9.73 2.38
N GLU A 208 23.76 10.00 1.85
CA GLU A 208 22.81 10.97 2.42
C GLU A 208 22.37 10.58 3.84
N VAL A 209 22.10 9.29 4.08
CA VAL A 209 21.76 8.77 5.42
C VAL A 209 22.90 8.96 6.41
N CYS A 210 24.15 8.64 5.99
CA CYS A 210 25.31 8.84 6.85
C CYS A 210 25.55 10.33 7.15
N ASP A 211 25.43 11.20 6.15
CA ASP A 211 25.63 12.64 6.30
C ASP A 211 24.54 13.24 7.22
N THR A 212 23.29 12.80 7.08
CA THR A 212 22.17 13.21 7.94
C THR A 212 22.36 12.74 9.39
N ALA A 213 22.78 11.47 9.58
CA ALA A 213 23.05 10.96 10.93
C ALA A 213 24.18 11.74 11.61
N ILE A 214 25.22 12.13 10.87
CA ILE A 214 26.32 12.97 11.37
C ILE A 214 25.79 14.36 11.73
N ALA A 215 24.99 14.98 10.87
CA ALA A 215 24.42 16.30 11.09
C ALA A 215 23.53 16.35 12.34
N LEU A 216 22.64 15.36 12.52
CA LEU A 216 21.79 15.23 13.70
C LEU A 216 22.56 15.00 15.01
N MET A 217 23.72 14.32 14.95
CA MET A 217 24.60 14.18 16.11
C MET A 217 25.26 15.51 16.51
N ASP A 218 25.49 16.43 15.55
CA ASP A 218 26.05 17.76 15.79
C ASP A 218 24.98 18.76 16.19
N ASP A 219 23.83 18.74 15.53
CA ASP A 219 22.70 19.64 15.75
C ASP A 219 21.40 18.82 15.74
N PRO A 220 20.76 18.59 16.90
CA PRO A 220 19.49 17.87 16.97
C PRO A 220 18.32 18.54 16.21
N ASP A 221 18.40 19.83 15.94
CA ASP A 221 17.40 20.60 15.21
C ASP A 221 17.69 20.69 13.70
N HIS A 222 18.66 19.92 13.19
CA HIS A 222 19.05 19.91 11.79
C HIS A 222 17.85 19.60 10.86
N ASP A 223 17.67 20.44 9.82
CA ASP A 223 16.67 20.17 8.77
C ASP A 223 17.07 18.95 7.91
N ILE A 224 16.44 17.82 8.18
CA ILE A 224 16.75 16.54 7.54
C ILE A 224 16.65 16.63 6.02
N LEU A 225 15.71 17.41 5.47
CA LEU A 225 15.54 17.53 4.02
C LEU A 225 16.75 18.17 3.31
N SER A 226 17.57 18.93 4.03
CA SER A 226 18.79 19.54 3.47
C SER A 226 19.87 18.52 3.16
N THR A 227 19.89 17.38 3.84
CA THR A 227 20.87 16.30 3.67
C THR A 227 20.28 14.99 3.14
N LEU A 228 18.97 14.79 3.29
CA LEU A 228 18.23 13.62 2.81
C LEU A 228 16.99 14.08 2.04
N PRO A 229 17.12 14.47 0.77
CA PRO A 229 16.03 15.13 0.03
C PRO A 229 14.88 14.19 -0.35
N GLY A 230 15.05 12.87 -0.29
CA GLY A 230 14.01 11.90 -0.62
C GLY A 230 14.51 10.46 -0.66
N PRO A 231 13.64 9.47 -0.87
CA PRO A 231 14.02 8.08 -1.05
C PRO A 231 14.87 7.87 -2.30
N ASP A 232 15.64 6.79 -2.30
CA ASP A 232 16.43 6.34 -3.44
C ASP A 232 16.16 4.84 -3.65
N PHE A 233 15.74 4.45 -4.85
CA PHE A 233 15.32 3.10 -5.16
C PHE A 233 16.30 2.39 -6.08
N SER A 234 16.43 1.08 -5.91
CA SER A 234 17.34 0.26 -6.71
C SER A 234 16.98 0.22 -8.20
N THR A 235 15.70 0.40 -8.53
CA THR A 235 15.20 0.47 -9.91
C THR A 235 15.36 1.84 -10.56
N GLY A 236 15.87 2.85 -9.85
CA GLY A 236 15.96 4.23 -10.33
C GLY A 236 14.60 4.93 -10.32
N ALA A 237 14.12 5.32 -11.50
CA ALA A 237 12.90 6.09 -11.72
C ALA A 237 12.99 7.55 -11.26
N GLU A 238 11.90 8.30 -11.41
CA GLU A 238 11.76 9.70 -10.99
C GLU A 238 10.89 9.79 -9.75
N LEU A 239 11.34 10.54 -8.75
CA LEU A 239 10.54 10.92 -7.59
C LEU A 239 9.85 12.25 -7.89
N LEU A 240 8.53 12.28 -7.89
CA LEU A 240 7.75 13.50 -7.99
C LEU A 240 7.72 14.16 -6.61
N TYR A 241 8.55 15.19 -6.42
CA TYR A 241 8.76 15.79 -5.12
C TYR A 241 7.61 16.69 -4.70
N ASP A 242 7.15 16.49 -3.48
CA ASP A 242 6.23 17.38 -2.78
C ASP A 242 6.76 17.62 -1.35
N ASP A 243 7.11 18.88 -1.03
CA ASP A 243 7.74 19.24 0.24
C ASP A 243 6.85 18.90 1.44
N ALA A 244 5.56 19.22 1.35
CA ALA A 244 4.62 18.98 2.45
C ALA A 244 4.47 17.49 2.76
N THR A 245 4.26 16.67 1.74
CA THR A 245 4.15 15.20 1.86
C THR A 245 5.45 14.60 2.37
N THR A 246 6.60 15.07 1.87
CA THR A 246 7.91 14.55 2.29
C THR A 246 8.17 14.87 3.77
N ARG A 247 7.89 16.08 4.23
CA ARG A 247 8.00 16.47 5.64
C ARG A 247 7.07 15.66 6.53
N GLU A 248 5.82 15.44 6.11
CA GLU A 248 4.87 14.61 6.84
C GLU A 248 5.39 13.17 7.01
N ILE A 249 5.91 12.55 5.93
CA ILE A 249 6.48 11.20 5.99
C ILE A 249 7.70 11.17 6.92
N TYR A 250 8.56 12.17 6.87
CA TYR A 250 9.76 12.23 7.70
C TYR A 250 9.45 12.45 9.18
N GLN A 251 8.33 13.09 9.49
CA GLN A 251 7.88 13.30 10.87
C GLN A 251 7.08 12.11 11.41
N THR A 252 6.23 11.50 10.59
CA THR A 252 5.24 10.50 11.07
C THR A 252 5.57 9.07 10.68
N GLY A 253 6.47 8.84 9.75
CA GLY A 253 6.76 7.54 9.13
C GLY A 253 5.63 7.02 8.24
N ARG A 254 4.63 7.85 7.90
CA ARG A 254 3.46 7.48 7.10
C ARG A 254 3.21 8.46 5.97
N GLY A 255 2.71 7.96 4.86
CA GLY A 255 2.38 8.73 3.67
C GLY A 255 2.73 7.95 2.41
N SER A 256 2.85 8.62 1.27
CA SER A 256 3.22 7.94 0.03
C SER A 256 4.06 8.84 -0.87
N PHE A 257 5.14 8.29 -1.40
CA PHE A 257 5.94 8.91 -2.44
C PHE A 257 5.42 8.52 -3.82
N LYS A 258 5.31 9.49 -4.71
CA LYS A 258 4.94 9.23 -6.12
C LYS A 258 6.19 9.00 -6.95
N LEU A 259 6.20 7.90 -7.66
CA LEU A 259 7.30 7.49 -8.55
C LEU A 259 6.82 7.44 -9.99
N ARG A 260 7.69 7.79 -10.92
CA ARG A 260 7.42 7.80 -12.36
C ARG A 260 8.53 7.10 -13.11
N ALA A 261 8.19 6.32 -14.13
CA ALA A 261 9.13 5.66 -15.02
C ALA A 261 9.92 6.67 -15.85
N LYS A 262 11.19 6.36 -16.12
CA LYS A 262 12.02 7.10 -17.07
C LYS A 262 11.93 6.48 -18.45
N TRP A 263 11.89 7.34 -19.44
CA TRP A 263 11.78 6.95 -20.84
C TRP A 263 12.51 7.91 -21.77
N ARG A 264 12.72 7.48 -22.98
CA ARG A 264 13.26 8.30 -24.07
C ARG A 264 12.56 7.99 -25.39
N TYR A 265 12.45 9.00 -26.25
CA TYR A 265 11.91 8.83 -27.57
C TYR A 265 13.03 8.63 -28.61
N LEU A 266 12.99 7.53 -29.34
CA LEU A 266 13.93 7.19 -30.40
C LEU A 266 13.28 7.47 -31.75
N LYS A 267 13.67 8.62 -32.36
CA LYS A 267 13.09 9.12 -33.61
C LYS A 267 13.28 8.18 -34.81
N GLU A 268 14.44 7.51 -34.89
CA GLU A 268 14.77 6.61 -36.01
C GLU A 268 13.81 5.40 -36.07
N GLY A 269 13.35 4.89 -34.96
CA GLY A 269 12.38 3.78 -34.87
C GLY A 269 10.95 4.23 -34.64
N ASN A 270 10.68 5.52 -34.43
CA ASN A 270 9.38 6.03 -33.95
C ASN A 270 8.85 5.25 -32.75
N LEU A 271 9.69 5.06 -31.74
CA LEU A 271 9.38 4.26 -30.58
C LEU A 271 9.76 4.98 -29.26
N ILE A 272 9.04 4.61 -28.20
CA ILE A 272 9.37 4.98 -26.82
C ILE A 272 10.11 3.80 -26.20
N GLU A 273 11.25 4.08 -25.58
CA GLU A 273 12.01 3.13 -24.77
C GLU A 273 11.92 3.53 -23.30
N ILE A 274 11.36 2.66 -22.46
CA ILE A 274 11.29 2.80 -21.00
C ILE A 274 12.42 1.98 -20.43
N TYR A 275 13.33 2.61 -19.67
CA TYR A 275 14.55 1.99 -19.15
C TYR A 275 14.64 1.99 -17.62
N GLU A 276 13.78 2.70 -16.91
CA GLU A 276 13.61 2.65 -15.47
C GLU A 276 12.12 2.69 -15.12
N ILE A 277 11.69 1.87 -14.17
CA ILE A 277 10.29 1.79 -13.72
C ILE A 277 10.19 1.96 -12.20
N PRO A 278 9.03 2.37 -11.67
CA PRO A 278 8.80 2.44 -10.23
C PRO A 278 9.10 1.11 -9.53
N TYR A 279 9.71 1.18 -8.37
CA TYR A 279 10.06 0.02 -7.53
C TYR A 279 8.84 -0.84 -7.13
N THR A 280 7.65 -0.28 -7.23
CA THR A 280 6.36 -0.90 -6.83
C THR A 280 5.77 -1.82 -7.89
N THR A 281 6.33 -1.86 -9.11
CA THR A 281 5.74 -2.57 -10.26
C THR A 281 6.75 -3.44 -11.00
N THR A 282 6.28 -4.20 -11.97
CA THR A 282 7.09 -5.03 -12.86
C THR A 282 6.79 -4.72 -14.33
N SER A 283 7.72 -5.11 -15.22
CA SER A 283 7.56 -4.93 -16.66
C SER A 283 6.27 -5.57 -17.19
N GLU A 284 5.96 -6.79 -16.73
CA GLU A 284 4.78 -7.52 -17.14
C GLU A 284 3.47 -6.86 -16.66
N ALA A 285 3.46 -6.31 -15.43
CA ALA A 285 2.28 -5.61 -14.91
C ALA A 285 1.95 -4.36 -15.73
N ILE A 286 2.99 -3.65 -16.20
CA ILE A 286 2.84 -2.51 -17.10
C ILE A 286 2.31 -2.97 -18.46
N MET A 287 2.91 -4.00 -19.04
CA MET A 287 2.50 -4.55 -20.35
C MET A 287 1.05 -5.07 -20.32
N ASP A 288 0.70 -5.83 -19.28
CA ASP A 288 -0.67 -6.35 -19.08
C ASP A 288 -1.68 -5.20 -19.05
N LYS A 289 -1.37 -4.12 -18.32
CA LYS A 289 -2.25 -2.96 -18.20
C LYS A 289 -2.37 -2.17 -19.50
N VAL A 290 -1.28 -1.97 -20.22
CA VAL A 290 -1.30 -1.33 -21.54
C VAL A 290 -2.13 -2.19 -22.51
N ALA A 291 -1.96 -3.51 -22.54
CA ALA A 291 -2.74 -4.40 -23.39
C ALA A 291 -4.25 -4.36 -23.07
N GLU A 292 -4.62 -4.26 -21.79
CA GLU A 292 -6.00 -4.05 -21.35
C GLU A 292 -6.58 -2.76 -21.92
N LEU A 293 -5.82 -1.64 -21.83
CA LEU A 293 -6.26 -0.33 -22.35
C LEU A 293 -6.41 -0.33 -23.87
N ILE A 294 -5.54 -1.02 -24.60
CA ILE A 294 -5.64 -1.18 -26.06
C ILE A 294 -6.89 -2.01 -26.43
N LYS A 295 -7.11 -3.14 -25.73
CA LYS A 295 -8.32 -3.98 -25.93
C LYS A 295 -9.62 -3.24 -25.63
N ALA A 296 -9.61 -2.38 -24.62
CA ALA A 296 -10.73 -1.52 -24.25
C ALA A 296 -10.92 -0.33 -25.23
N GLY A 297 -10.04 -0.15 -26.21
CA GLY A 297 -10.10 0.95 -27.19
C GLY A 297 -9.74 2.33 -26.61
N LYS A 298 -9.22 2.39 -25.37
CA LYS A 298 -8.84 3.64 -24.70
C LYS A 298 -7.52 4.21 -25.23
N ILE A 299 -6.63 3.37 -25.71
CA ILE A 299 -5.36 3.73 -26.32
C ILE A 299 -5.31 3.10 -27.73
N LYS A 300 -5.14 3.93 -28.73
CA LYS A 300 -5.11 3.54 -30.17
C LYS A 300 -3.78 3.87 -30.84
N GLU A 301 -2.94 4.62 -30.16
CA GLU A 301 -1.69 5.22 -30.65
C GLU A 301 -0.55 4.21 -30.70
N ILE A 302 -0.62 3.15 -29.93
CA ILE A 302 0.39 2.10 -29.83
C ILE A 302 0.19 1.12 -30.99
N ALA A 303 1.28 0.78 -31.69
CA ALA A 303 1.31 -0.24 -32.75
C ALA A 303 1.71 -1.60 -32.18
N ASP A 304 2.76 -1.64 -31.33
CA ASP A 304 3.26 -2.84 -30.67
C ASP A 304 3.96 -2.48 -29.36
N MET A 305 4.10 -3.46 -28.44
CA MET A 305 4.86 -3.32 -27.19
C MET A 305 5.64 -4.60 -26.92
N ARG A 306 6.93 -4.45 -26.64
CA ARG A 306 7.85 -5.57 -26.42
C ARG A 306 8.70 -5.36 -25.18
N ASP A 307 9.01 -6.44 -24.48
CA ASP A 307 10.08 -6.48 -23.47
C ASP A 307 11.37 -6.94 -24.17
N GLU A 308 12.33 -6.00 -24.28
CA GLU A 308 13.65 -6.21 -24.85
C GLU A 308 14.74 -6.19 -23.76
N THR A 309 14.35 -6.43 -22.50
CA THR A 309 15.25 -6.48 -21.35
C THR A 309 16.35 -7.53 -21.55
N ASP A 310 17.58 -7.13 -21.37
CA ASP A 310 18.78 -7.97 -21.53
C ASP A 310 19.77 -7.77 -20.37
N LEU A 311 21.02 -8.19 -20.56
CA LEU A 311 22.08 -8.01 -19.59
C LEU A 311 22.47 -6.53 -19.34
N GLY A 312 22.09 -5.63 -20.24
CA GLY A 312 22.30 -4.19 -20.13
C GLY A 312 21.29 -3.49 -19.23
N GLY A 313 20.19 -4.17 -18.89
CA GLY A 313 19.15 -3.64 -18.00
C GLY A 313 17.75 -3.73 -18.57
N LEU A 314 16.81 -3.10 -17.86
CA LEU A 314 15.40 -3.02 -18.25
C LEU A 314 15.25 -2.24 -19.56
N LYS A 315 14.46 -2.79 -20.48
CA LYS A 315 14.13 -2.15 -21.75
C LYS A 315 12.73 -2.57 -22.22
N LEU A 316 11.73 -1.72 -21.97
CA LEU A 316 10.40 -1.87 -22.55
C LEU A 316 10.27 -0.93 -23.76
N THR A 317 9.95 -1.49 -24.90
CA THR A 317 9.83 -0.76 -26.17
C THR A 317 8.36 -0.65 -26.59
N ILE A 318 7.90 0.56 -26.86
CA ILE A 318 6.56 0.86 -27.37
C ILE A 318 6.68 1.46 -28.75
N ASP A 319 6.24 0.75 -29.78
CA ASP A 319 6.18 1.24 -31.15
C ASP A 319 4.96 2.14 -31.34
N LEU A 320 5.18 3.34 -31.87
CA LEU A 320 4.13 4.32 -32.10
C LEU A 320 3.57 4.25 -33.52
N LYS A 321 2.27 4.52 -33.67
CA LYS A 321 1.69 4.77 -34.95
C LYS A 321 2.16 6.12 -35.51
N ARG A 322 2.08 6.33 -36.83
CA ARG A 322 2.51 7.56 -37.44
C ARG A 322 1.69 8.77 -36.96
N GLY A 323 2.37 9.86 -36.64
CA GLY A 323 1.75 11.12 -36.22
C GLY A 323 1.34 11.19 -34.76
N VAL A 324 1.74 10.22 -33.96
CA VAL A 324 1.51 10.22 -32.49
C VAL A 324 2.55 11.12 -31.82
N ASP A 325 2.08 11.94 -30.87
CA ASP A 325 2.93 12.73 -29.98
C ASP A 325 3.34 11.86 -28.78
N PRO A 326 4.64 11.55 -28.62
CA PRO A 326 5.13 10.68 -27.54
C PRO A 326 4.85 11.24 -26.15
N GLU A 327 4.99 12.57 -25.97
CA GLU A 327 4.80 13.22 -24.66
C GLU A 327 3.35 13.11 -24.20
N LYS A 328 2.39 13.41 -25.09
CA LYS A 328 0.96 13.30 -24.79
C LYS A 328 0.56 11.85 -24.48
N LEU A 329 1.10 10.89 -25.21
CA LEU A 329 0.86 9.47 -24.95
C LEU A 329 1.39 9.07 -23.59
N MET A 330 2.63 9.44 -23.24
CA MET A 330 3.23 9.11 -21.95
C MET A 330 2.45 9.73 -20.79
N GLN A 331 1.95 10.95 -20.90
CA GLN A 331 1.09 11.57 -19.88
C GLN A 331 -0.20 10.77 -19.64
N ARG A 332 -0.80 10.19 -20.68
CA ARG A 332 -1.97 9.33 -20.58
C ARG A 332 -1.60 7.97 -19.94
N LEU A 333 -0.47 7.39 -20.33
CA LEU A 333 0.04 6.15 -19.77
C LEU A 333 0.36 6.30 -18.29
N TYR A 334 0.96 7.40 -17.84
CA TYR A 334 1.20 7.71 -16.44
C TYR A 334 -0.08 7.72 -15.59
N LYS A 335 -1.18 8.26 -16.14
CA LYS A 335 -2.47 8.29 -15.44
C LYS A 335 -3.20 6.95 -15.38
N ALA A 336 -2.95 6.06 -16.36
CA ALA A 336 -3.74 4.87 -16.58
C ALA A 336 -3.01 3.55 -16.28
N THR A 337 -1.69 3.60 -16.05
CA THR A 337 -0.84 2.41 -15.86
C THR A 337 0.13 2.58 -14.69
N PRO A 338 0.75 1.50 -14.20
CA PRO A 338 1.79 1.56 -13.15
C PRO A 338 3.11 2.22 -13.58
N LEU A 339 3.21 2.84 -14.77
CA LEU A 339 4.34 3.69 -15.15
C LEU A 339 4.49 4.91 -14.23
N GLN A 340 3.42 5.32 -13.57
CA GLN A 340 3.44 6.19 -12.41
C GLN A 340 2.67 5.51 -11.30
N ASP A 341 3.32 5.33 -10.15
CA ASP A 341 2.75 4.62 -9.02
C ASP A 341 3.18 5.26 -7.70
N SER A 342 2.57 4.83 -6.61
CA SER A 342 2.82 5.38 -5.27
C SER A 342 3.42 4.33 -4.35
N PHE A 343 4.57 4.64 -3.76
CA PHE A 343 5.15 3.85 -2.67
C PHE A 343 4.54 4.30 -1.34
N ALA A 344 3.68 3.47 -0.76
CA ALA A 344 3.05 3.76 0.53
C ALA A 344 4.03 3.48 1.68
N CYS A 345 4.41 4.51 2.42
CA CYS A 345 5.31 4.42 3.57
C CYS A 345 4.57 4.04 4.85
N ASN A 346 5.15 3.13 5.61
CA ASN A 346 4.78 2.79 6.98
C ASN A 346 6.05 2.33 7.71
N PHE A 347 6.77 3.27 8.34
CA PHE A 347 8.07 3.01 8.96
C PHE A 347 7.89 2.38 10.34
N ASN A 348 7.31 1.19 10.34
CA ASN A 348 7.09 0.39 11.54
C ASN A 348 8.31 -0.49 11.78
N ILE A 349 9.00 -0.27 12.89
CA ILE A 349 10.20 -1.01 13.31
C ILE A 349 10.07 -1.48 14.75
N LEU A 350 10.83 -2.51 15.10
CA LEU A 350 10.92 -2.98 16.48
C LEU A 350 12.02 -2.23 17.22
N ILE A 351 11.64 -1.58 18.31
CA ILE A 351 12.57 -0.99 19.27
C ILE A 351 12.43 -1.76 20.59
N ALA A 352 13.49 -2.44 21.01
CA ALA A 352 13.47 -3.33 22.17
C ALA A 352 12.30 -4.34 22.16
N GLY A 353 12.03 -4.92 21.00
CA GLY A 353 10.95 -5.91 20.79
C GLY A 353 9.54 -5.33 20.69
N MET A 354 9.35 -4.02 20.75
CA MET A 354 8.06 -3.36 20.61
C MET A 354 7.92 -2.66 19.26
N PRO A 355 6.84 -2.91 18.48
CA PRO A 355 6.61 -2.24 17.21
C PRO A 355 6.25 -0.77 17.42
N ARG A 356 6.97 0.12 16.73
CA ARG A 356 6.74 1.57 16.75
C ARG A 356 6.81 2.12 15.31
N VAL A 357 5.87 2.98 14.97
CA VAL A 357 5.93 3.75 13.72
C VAL A 357 6.64 5.06 14.04
N LEU A 358 7.77 5.30 13.42
CA LEU A 358 8.68 6.39 13.73
C LEU A 358 8.99 7.21 12.47
N GLY A 359 9.22 8.50 12.64
CA GLY A 359 9.76 9.38 11.62
C GLY A 359 11.26 9.09 11.36
N VAL A 360 11.79 9.65 10.29
CA VAL A 360 13.20 9.46 9.90
C VAL A 360 14.17 9.95 10.99
N GLY A 361 13.89 11.12 11.58
CA GLY A 361 14.68 11.68 12.68
C GLY A 361 14.71 10.76 13.89
N GLU A 362 13.55 10.30 14.34
CA GLU A 362 13.41 9.39 15.48
C GLU A 362 14.13 8.05 15.23
N ILE A 363 14.06 7.53 14.00
CA ILE A 363 14.80 6.29 13.64
C ILE A 363 16.31 6.51 13.75
N LEU A 364 16.83 7.64 13.27
CA LEU A 364 18.24 7.97 13.35
C LEU A 364 18.70 8.22 14.79
N GLU A 365 17.86 8.80 15.65
CA GLU A 365 18.13 8.97 17.07
C GLU A 365 18.20 7.61 17.79
N GLU A 366 17.20 6.73 17.59
CA GLU A 366 17.17 5.38 18.16
C GLU A 366 18.36 4.53 17.66
N TRP A 367 18.69 4.61 16.37
CA TRP A 367 19.87 3.94 15.85
C TRP A 367 21.16 4.49 16.45
N THR A 368 21.27 5.81 16.62
CA THR A 368 22.46 6.43 17.23
C THR A 368 22.62 6.01 18.67
N ALA A 369 21.53 5.95 19.45
CA ALA A 369 21.54 5.48 20.83
C ALA A 369 22.01 4.02 20.91
N TRP A 370 21.42 3.15 20.09
CA TRP A 370 21.80 1.75 20.00
C TRP A 370 23.26 1.57 19.54
N ARG A 371 23.71 2.33 18.52
CA ARG A 371 25.11 2.25 18.08
C ARG A 371 26.10 2.73 19.14
N MET A 372 25.74 3.76 19.92
CA MET A 372 26.56 4.17 21.05
C MET A 372 26.77 3.04 22.06
N ASP A 373 25.73 2.25 22.33
CA ASP A 373 25.86 1.09 23.23
C ASP A 373 26.75 0.00 22.65
N CYS A 374 26.65 -0.29 21.35
CA CYS A 374 27.61 -1.20 20.68
C CYS A 374 29.05 -0.71 20.79
N VAL A 375 29.29 0.59 20.60
CA VAL A 375 30.63 1.19 20.71
C VAL A 375 31.13 1.16 22.15
N LYS A 376 30.28 1.45 23.14
CA LYS A 376 30.66 1.33 24.57
C LYS A 376 31.06 -0.10 24.93
N ARG A 377 30.26 -1.11 24.54
CA ARG A 377 30.55 -2.52 24.78
C ARG A 377 31.86 -2.94 24.14
N ARG A 378 32.08 -2.57 22.87
CA ARG A 378 33.35 -2.79 22.18
C ARG A 378 34.55 -2.19 22.93
N ILE A 379 34.46 -0.92 23.33
CA ILE A 379 35.54 -0.23 24.04
C ILE A 379 35.77 -0.90 25.39
N PHE A 380 34.72 -1.25 26.12
CA PHE A 380 34.83 -1.98 27.37
C PHE A 380 35.53 -3.33 27.20
N PHE A 381 35.15 -4.11 26.19
CA PHE A 381 35.81 -5.37 25.86
C PHE A 381 37.31 -5.16 25.53
N GLN A 382 37.60 -4.13 24.76
CA GLN A 382 39.00 -3.81 24.40
C GLN A 382 39.80 -3.39 25.63
N ILE A 383 39.22 -2.60 26.53
CA ILE A 383 39.84 -2.24 27.80
C ILE A 383 40.15 -3.50 28.61
N GLN A 384 39.16 -4.35 28.82
CA GLN A 384 39.33 -5.59 29.60
C GLN A 384 40.44 -6.48 29.03
N LYS A 385 40.43 -6.71 27.71
CA LYS A 385 41.46 -7.50 27.04
C LYS A 385 42.88 -6.89 27.16
N LYS A 386 42.94 -5.56 27.13
CA LYS A 386 44.23 -4.84 27.30
C LYS A 386 44.68 -4.85 28.77
N GLU A 387 43.74 -4.74 29.72
CA GLU A 387 44.02 -4.84 31.16
C GLU A 387 44.50 -6.24 31.55
N ASP A 388 43.86 -7.30 30.99
CA ASP A 388 44.32 -8.69 31.21
C ASP A 388 45.75 -8.87 30.69
N ARG A 389 46.07 -8.29 29.51
CA ARG A 389 47.40 -8.34 28.97
C ARG A 389 48.40 -7.51 29.79
N LEU A 390 48.01 -6.31 30.22
CA LEU A 390 48.83 -5.43 31.06
C LEU A 390 49.13 -6.11 32.41
N HIS A 391 48.13 -6.79 32.97
CA HIS A 391 48.27 -7.53 34.23
C HIS A 391 49.36 -8.61 34.11
N LEU A 392 49.36 -9.40 33.06
CA LEU A 392 50.41 -10.41 32.80
C LEU A 392 51.77 -9.76 32.65
N LEU A 393 51.87 -8.64 31.90
CA LEU A 393 53.14 -7.96 31.68
C LEU A 393 53.69 -7.31 32.95
N LYS A 394 52.83 -6.79 33.84
CA LYS A 394 53.24 -6.25 35.14
C LYS A 394 53.79 -7.34 36.09
N GLY A 395 53.26 -8.54 36.02
CA GLY A 395 53.83 -9.69 36.71
C GLY A 395 55.22 -10.04 36.18
N LEU A 396 55.38 -10.04 34.87
CA LEU A 396 56.66 -10.24 34.21
C LEU A 396 57.69 -9.15 34.57
N GLU A 397 57.30 -7.86 34.58
CA GLU A 397 58.14 -6.75 34.97
C GLU A 397 58.77 -6.93 36.34
N ARG A 398 57.98 -7.37 37.33
CA ARG A 398 58.49 -7.66 38.70
C ARG A 398 59.59 -8.71 38.70
N ILE A 399 59.46 -9.73 37.86
CA ILE A 399 60.46 -10.80 37.72
C ILE A 399 61.66 -10.36 36.94
N LEU A 400 61.48 -9.54 35.91
CA LEU A 400 62.58 -9.00 35.07
C LEU A 400 63.52 -8.08 35.88
N LEU A 401 63.05 -7.54 37.03
CA LEU A 401 63.90 -6.76 37.95
C LEU A 401 64.94 -7.65 38.67
N ASP A 402 64.66 -8.95 38.87
CA ASP A 402 65.58 -9.92 39.47
C ASP A 402 65.39 -11.31 38.83
N ILE A 403 65.84 -11.43 37.60
CA ILE A 403 65.75 -12.67 36.81
C ILE A 403 66.53 -13.82 37.40
N ASP A 404 67.72 -13.53 37.97
CA ASP A 404 68.56 -14.56 38.55
C ASP A 404 67.83 -15.21 39.76
N LYS A 405 67.10 -14.43 40.52
CA LYS A 405 66.27 -14.95 41.62
C LYS A 405 65.14 -15.83 41.07
N ALA A 406 64.48 -15.44 40.00
CA ALA A 406 63.39 -16.23 39.39
C ALA A 406 63.90 -17.60 38.89
N ILE A 407 65.03 -17.59 38.16
CA ILE A 407 65.67 -18.80 37.65
C ILE A 407 66.08 -19.70 38.83
N ARG A 408 66.58 -19.13 39.92
CA ARG A 408 66.94 -19.87 41.09
C ARG A 408 65.72 -20.53 41.76
N VAL A 409 64.64 -19.79 41.97
CA VAL A 409 63.40 -20.29 42.54
C VAL A 409 62.90 -21.48 41.73
N ILE A 410 62.82 -21.34 40.40
CA ILE A 410 62.33 -22.44 39.55
C ILE A 410 63.25 -23.65 39.60
N ARG A 411 64.55 -23.45 39.64
CA ARG A 411 65.55 -24.54 39.63
C ARG A 411 65.69 -25.27 40.97
N GLU A 412 65.45 -24.57 42.08
CA GLU A 412 65.58 -25.12 43.45
C GLU A 412 64.26 -25.75 43.92
N THR A 413 63.14 -25.55 43.22
CA THR A 413 61.87 -26.20 43.55
C THR A 413 61.92 -27.67 43.14
N GLU A 414 61.56 -28.55 44.06
CA GLU A 414 61.64 -30.00 43.88
C GLU A 414 60.47 -30.55 43.06
N MET A 415 59.28 -30.00 43.25
CA MET A 415 58.03 -30.46 42.59
C MET A 415 57.53 -29.43 41.61
N ASP A 416 57.14 -29.83 40.38
CA ASP A 416 56.58 -28.95 39.35
C ASP A 416 55.32 -28.17 39.82
N SER A 417 54.48 -28.81 40.67
CA SER A 417 53.29 -28.18 41.26
C SER A 417 53.59 -27.06 42.26
N GLU A 418 54.83 -26.94 42.76
CA GLU A 418 55.24 -25.92 43.72
C GLU A 418 55.89 -24.71 43.04
N VAL A 419 56.24 -24.78 41.77
CA VAL A 419 56.90 -23.70 41.03
C VAL A 419 56.07 -22.44 41.05
N VAL A 420 54.78 -22.55 40.73
CA VAL A 420 53.86 -21.40 40.68
C VAL A 420 53.65 -20.80 42.09
N PRO A 421 53.31 -21.56 43.14
CA PRO A 421 53.23 -21.03 44.50
C PRO A 421 54.50 -20.35 44.98
N ASN A 422 55.68 -20.90 44.69
CA ASN A 422 56.96 -20.33 45.12
C ASN A 422 57.25 -19.00 44.39
N LEU A 423 56.95 -18.88 43.09
CA LEU A 423 57.03 -17.62 42.35
C LEU A 423 56.05 -16.57 42.89
N MET A 424 54.83 -16.98 43.27
CA MET A 424 53.85 -16.06 43.86
C MET A 424 54.36 -15.46 45.19
N ILE A 425 54.89 -16.26 46.04
CA ILE A 425 55.41 -15.82 47.35
C ILE A 425 56.63 -14.91 47.18
N GLU A 426 57.60 -15.33 46.38
CA GLU A 426 58.91 -14.63 46.27
C GLU A 426 58.79 -13.27 45.52
N PHE A 427 57.85 -13.12 44.59
CA PHE A 427 57.70 -11.90 43.78
C PHE A 427 56.43 -11.10 44.09
N GLY A 428 55.56 -11.62 44.98
CA GLY A 428 54.27 -10.97 45.30
C GLY A 428 53.35 -10.80 44.06
N ILE A 429 53.33 -11.83 43.23
CA ILE A 429 52.48 -11.93 42.02
C ILE A 429 51.38 -12.93 42.22
N ASP A 430 50.33 -12.85 41.49
CA ASP A 430 49.21 -13.81 41.54
C ASP A 430 49.49 -15.07 40.69
N GLU A 431 48.60 -16.04 40.79
CA GLU A 431 48.71 -17.34 40.13
C GLU A 431 48.73 -17.19 38.58
N ILE A 432 47.91 -16.31 38.02
CA ILE A 432 47.82 -16.09 36.56
C ILE A 432 49.14 -15.49 36.03
N GLN A 433 49.70 -14.53 36.76
CA GLN A 433 51.01 -13.93 36.45
C GLN A 433 52.13 -14.94 36.62
N ALA A 434 52.14 -15.73 37.69
CA ALA A 434 53.16 -16.75 37.98
C ALA A 434 53.16 -17.86 36.92
N ASN A 435 52.03 -18.34 36.49
CA ASN A 435 51.89 -19.30 35.39
C ASN A 435 52.45 -18.73 34.10
N PHE A 436 52.05 -17.48 33.73
CA PHE A 436 52.54 -16.83 32.53
C PHE A 436 54.03 -16.70 32.50
N VAL A 437 54.67 -16.43 33.63
CA VAL A 437 56.11 -16.32 33.78
C VAL A 437 56.79 -17.68 33.73
N ALA A 438 56.27 -18.69 34.38
CA ALA A 438 56.83 -20.06 34.37
C ALA A 438 56.91 -20.63 32.93
N GLU A 439 55.98 -20.25 32.06
CA GLU A 439 55.93 -20.69 30.67
C GLU A 439 56.86 -19.87 29.73
N ILE A 440 57.59 -18.87 30.21
CA ILE A 440 58.43 -18.04 29.35
C ILE A 440 59.59 -18.85 28.80
N LYS A 441 59.77 -18.78 27.49
CA LYS A 441 60.94 -19.42 26.82
C LYS A 441 62.24 -18.74 27.24
N LEU A 442 63.26 -19.50 27.63
CA LEU A 442 64.58 -18.98 28.07
C LEU A 442 65.17 -17.95 27.07
N ARG A 443 64.97 -18.13 25.77
CA ARG A 443 65.44 -17.15 24.74
C ARG A 443 64.82 -15.77 24.91
N ASN A 444 63.71 -15.65 25.61
CA ASN A 444 62.98 -14.40 25.81
C ASN A 444 63.44 -13.65 27.08
N ILE A 445 64.44 -14.14 27.76
CA ILE A 445 65.06 -13.52 28.95
C ILE A 445 66.27 -12.65 28.55
N ASN A 446 66.24 -12.04 27.38
CA ASN A 446 67.32 -11.16 26.93
C ASN A 446 66.94 -9.66 27.05
N LYS A 447 67.97 -8.80 27.06
CA LYS A 447 67.79 -7.36 27.24
C LYS A 447 66.86 -6.72 26.23
N GLU A 448 66.84 -7.18 25.00
CA GLU A 448 65.98 -6.67 23.93
C GLU A 448 64.52 -6.98 24.22
N TYR A 449 64.23 -8.21 24.62
CA TYR A 449 62.88 -8.63 24.99
C TYR A 449 62.35 -7.84 26.19
N ILE A 450 63.17 -7.62 27.21
CA ILE A 450 62.82 -6.83 28.42
C ILE A 450 62.43 -5.42 28.00
N LEU A 451 63.25 -4.72 27.22
CA LEU A 451 62.99 -3.36 26.76
C LEU A 451 61.71 -3.29 25.89
N LYS A 452 61.47 -4.34 25.10
CA LYS A 452 60.24 -4.44 24.30
C LYS A 452 59.02 -4.59 25.18
N GLN A 453 59.07 -5.40 26.25
CA GLN A 453 57.94 -5.58 27.17
C GLN A 453 57.65 -4.33 28.00
N THR A 454 58.71 -3.63 28.49
CA THR A 454 58.53 -2.36 29.21
C THR A 454 57.84 -1.31 28.34
N ARG A 455 58.23 -1.15 27.07
CA ARG A 455 57.55 -0.27 26.13
C ARG A 455 56.11 -0.72 25.88
N ALA A 456 55.83 -2.01 25.79
CA ALA A 456 54.50 -2.54 25.61
C ALA A 456 53.58 -2.24 26.82
N ILE A 457 54.14 -2.20 28.05
CA ILE A 457 53.37 -1.76 29.25
C ILE A 457 52.98 -0.30 29.12
N GLU A 458 53.94 0.59 28.82
CA GLU A 458 53.68 2.03 28.65
C GLU A 458 52.65 2.29 27.54
N ASP A 459 52.77 1.60 26.40
CA ASP A 459 51.81 1.71 25.29
C ASP A 459 50.41 1.22 25.68
N LEU A 460 50.28 0.09 26.38
CA LEU A 460 49.02 -0.43 26.86
C LEU A 460 48.36 0.50 27.88
N GLU A 461 49.10 1.05 28.83
CA GLU A 461 48.61 2.02 29.80
C GLU A 461 48.06 3.28 29.13
N ARG A 462 48.77 3.80 28.12
CA ARG A 462 48.32 4.94 27.34
C ARG A 462 47.06 4.61 26.57
N GLU A 463 47.03 3.48 25.85
CA GLU A 463 45.84 3.04 25.08
C GLU A 463 44.62 2.79 25.99
N ILE A 464 44.81 2.19 27.18
CA ILE A 464 43.71 2.00 28.15
C ILE A 464 43.21 3.37 28.63
N ALA A 465 44.10 4.31 28.93
CA ALA A 465 43.72 5.65 29.34
C ALA A 465 42.92 6.40 28.25
N GLU A 466 43.34 6.30 27.00
CA GLU A 466 42.62 6.87 25.85
C GLU A 466 41.23 6.25 25.67
N LEU A 467 41.13 4.91 25.76
CA LEU A 467 39.85 4.21 25.66
C LEU A 467 38.90 4.56 26.80
N ARG A 468 39.38 4.66 28.04
CA ARG A 468 38.61 5.11 29.19
C ARG A 468 38.13 6.55 29.05
N ASP A 469 38.95 7.42 28.52
CA ASP A 469 38.59 8.82 28.23
C ASP A 469 37.52 8.92 27.13
N ILE A 470 37.56 8.04 26.12
CA ILE A 470 36.49 7.95 25.13
C ILE A 470 35.20 7.44 25.78
N LEU A 471 35.27 6.40 26.60
CA LEU A 471 34.12 5.79 27.28
C LEU A 471 33.42 6.77 28.24
N GLY A 472 34.19 7.64 28.90
CA GLY A 472 33.71 8.64 29.83
C GLY A 472 33.04 9.87 29.20
N SER A 473 33.07 10.00 27.87
CA SER A 473 32.57 11.21 27.17
C SER A 473 31.63 10.87 26.01
N THR A 474 30.34 11.19 26.16
CA THR A 474 29.35 11.05 25.09
C THR A 474 29.79 11.77 23.79
N ARG A 475 30.43 12.93 23.92
CA ARG A 475 30.94 13.69 22.77
C ARG A 475 32.03 12.91 22.02
N LYS A 476 32.94 12.23 22.74
CA LYS A 476 33.99 11.41 22.13
C LYS A 476 33.42 10.15 21.52
N LEU A 477 32.44 9.50 22.14
CA LEU A 477 31.70 8.36 21.57
C LEU A 477 31.03 8.75 20.25
N LYS A 478 30.29 9.86 20.23
CA LYS A 478 29.70 10.39 18.99
C LYS A 478 30.77 10.68 17.94
N SER A 479 31.95 11.18 18.32
CA SER A 479 33.06 11.44 17.39
C SER A 479 33.59 10.14 16.75
N VAL A 480 33.64 9.03 17.49
CA VAL A 480 34.00 7.70 16.96
C VAL A 480 32.99 7.25 15.91
N ILE A 481 31.69 7.32 16.23
CA ILE A 481 30.59 6.93 15.32
C ILE A 481 30.64 7.78 14.05
N LYS A 482 30.83 9.09 14.16
CA LYS A 482 30.96 9.98 12.99
C LYS A 482 32.12 9.61 12.08
N LYS A 483 33.26 9.24 12.65
CA LYS A 483 34.42 8.75 11.86
C LYS A 483 34.09 7.46 11.13
N GLU A 484 33.37 6.54 11.78
CA GLU A 484 32.91 5.29 11.18
C GLU A 484 31.93 5.55 10.04
N LEU A 485 30.93 6.39 10.24
CA LEU A 485 29.96 6.77 9.22
C LEU A 485 30.61 7.43 8.01
N LYS A 486 31.59 8.34 8.22
CA LYS A 486 32.37 8.94 7.13
C LYS A 486 33.12 7.89 6.33
N ALA A 487 33.80 6.96 7.00
CA ALA A 487 34.54 5.89 6.33
C ALA A 487 33.59 4.96 5.53
N VAL A 488 32.41 4.67 6.04
CA VAL A 488 31.38 3.89 5.32
C VAL A 488 30.88 4.66 4.11
N SER A 489 30.53 5.94 4.28
CA SER A 489 30.08 6.82 3.20
C SER A 489 31.10 6.95 2.07
N GLU A 490 32.39 7.13 2.41
CA GLU A 490 33.49 7.24 1.43
C GLU A 490 33.74 5.92 0.69
N LYS A 491 33.64 4.78 1.39
CA LYS A 491 33.99 3.47 0.82
C LYS A 491 32.85 2.85 0.00
N TYR A 492 31.61 3.02 0.44
CA TYR A 492 30.43 2.34 -0.13
C TYR A 492 29.38 3.30 -0.66
N GLY A 493 29.52 4.60 -0.45
CA GLY A 493 28.60 5.61 -0.97
C GLY A 493 28.53 5.57 -2.49
N GLN A 494 27.32 5.72 -3.01
CA GLN A 494 27.01 5.74 -4.44
C GLN A 494 26.25 7.03 -4.75
N GLU A 495 26.30 7.46 -6.00
CA GLU A 495 25.42 8.51 -6.49
C GLU A 495 23.97 8.02 -6.47
N ARG A 496 23.04 8.95 -6.30
CA ARG A 496 21.60 8.68 -6.29
C ARG A 496 21.16 8.08 -7.63
N LYS A 497 20.39 7.02 -7.59
CA LYS A 497 19.76 6.42 -8.78
C LYS A 497 18.43 7.08 -9.12
N THR A 498 17.57 7.30 -8.11
CA THR A 498 16.26 7.94 -8.29
C THR A 498 16.43 9.44 -8.45
N GLU A 499 16.01 9.98 -9.56
CA GLU A 499 16.04 11.41 -9.86
C GLU A 499 14.89 12.14 -9.16
N ILE A 500 15.16 13.31 -8.59
CA ILE A 500 14.13 14.11 -7.90
C ILE A 500 13.63 15.20 -8.84
N ILE A 501 12.35 15.19 -9.14
CA ILE A 501 11.68 16.18 -9.98
C ILE A 501 10.94 17.16 -9.08
N TYR A 502 11.50 18.38 -8.92
CA TYR A 502 10.94 19.43 -8.07
C TYR A 502 9.82 20.24 -8.75
N HIS A 503 9.82 20.31 -10.08
CA HIS A 503 8.80 20.99 -10.86
C HIS A 503 8.23 20.05 -11.89
N ILE A 504 6.97 19.70 -11.73
CA ILE A 504 6.23 18.91 -12.70
C ILE A 504 5.68 19.94 -13.70
N ASP A 505 6.22 20.00 -14.91
CA ASP A 505 5.52 20.59 -16.03
C ASP A 505 4.29 19.73 -16.32
N GLU A 506 3.21 19.95 -15.58
CA GLU A 506 1.91 19.46 -15.97
C GLU A 506 1.54 20.20 -17.27
N ILE A 507 1.86 19.58 -18.39
CA ILE A 507 1.12 19.86 -19.63
C ILE A 507 -0.33 19.54 -19.23
N GLN A 508 -1.13 20.59 -18.97
CA GLN A 508 -2.57 20.40 -18.78
C GLN A 508 -3.02 19.62 -20.00
N PRO A 509 -3.47 18.39 -19.87
CA PRO A 509 -4.07 17.72 -21.01
C PRO A 509 -5.23 18.64 -21.39
N GLU A 510 -5.24 19.13 -22.62
CA GLU A 510 -6.51 19.47 -23.22
C GLU A 510 -7.41 18.29 -22.86
N GLU A 511 -8.50 18.55 -22.13
CA GLU A 511 -9.52 17.54 -21.89
C GLU A 511 -9.93 17.06 -23.29
N GLU A 512 -9.23 16.04 -23.81
CA GLU A 512 -9.80 15.23 -24.87
C GLU A 512 -11.03 14.66 -24.22
N GLU A 513 -12.19 15.26 -24.53
CA GLU A 513 -13.48 14.65 -24.27
C GLU A 513 -13.34 13.20 -24.69
N GLU A 514 -13.45 12.28 -23.75
CA GLU A 514 -13.56 10.85 -24.06
C GLU A 514 -14.53 10.78 -25.24
N VAL A 515 -14.05 10.43 -26.42
CA VAL A 515 -14.91 10.28 -27.59
C VAL A 515 -15.74 9.03 -27.33
N VAL A 516 -16.78 9.22 -26.50
CA VAL A 516 -17.77 8.19 -26.25
C VAL A 516 -18.36 7.84 -27.61
N PRO A 517 -18.25 6.59 -28.08
CA PRO A 517 -18.81 6.21 -29.37
C PRO A 517 -20.32 6.46 -29.35
N ASP A 518 -20.81 7.20 -30.36
CA ASP A 518 -22.23 7.47 -30.52
C ASP A 518 -22.82 6.51 -31.57
N TYR A 519 -23.79 5.71 -31.11
CA TYR A 519 -24.49 4.74 -31.94
C TYR A 519 -25.97 4.65 -31.50
N PRO A 520 -26.89 4.27 -32.40
CA PRO A 520 -28.29 4.16 -32.05
C PRO A 520 -28.57 3.00 -31.11
N VAL A 521 -29.37 3.28 -30.10
CA VAL A 521 -29.81 2.32 -29.08
C VAL A 521 -31.30 2.50 -28.78
N THR A 522 -31.94 1.41 -28.39
CA THR A 522 -33.30 1.43 -27.84
C THR A 522 -33.23 1.21 -26.34
N VAL A 523 -33.83 2.09 -25.57
CA VAL A 523 -33.90 2.00 -24.12
C VAL A 523 -35.27 1.50 -23.73
N PHE A 524 -35.34 0.49 -22.86
CA PHE A 524 -36.54 -0.06 -22.26
C PHE A 524 -36.49 0.21 -20.75
N LEU A 525 -37.51 0.83 -20.19
CA LEU A 525 -37.68 1.05 -18.76
C LEU A 525 -38.89 0.25 -18.24
N SER A 526 -38.66 -0.49 -17.18
CA SER A 526 -39.74 -1.19 -16.47
C SER A 526 -40.35 -0.34 -15.35
N LYS A 527 -41.55 -0.68 -14.89
CA LYS A 527 -42.22 0.02 -13.79
C LYS A 527 -41.52 -0.08 -12.44
N GLU A 528 -40.73 -1.15 -12.22
CA GLU A 528 -39.92 -1.31 -11.01
C GLU A 528 -38.57 -0.61 -11.11
N GLY A 529 -38.25 0.03 -12.24
CA GLY A 529 -36.99 0.83 -12.42
C GLY A 529 -35.80 0.05 -12.98
N TYR A 530 -36.06 -1.06 -13.68
CA TYR A 530 -35.02 -1.73 -14.47
C TYR A 530 -34.90 -1.09 -15.86
N MET A 531 -33.70 -0.74 -16.27
CA MET A 531 -33.43 -0.11 -17.55
C MET A 531 -32.49 -1.00 -18.39
N LYS A 532 -32.88 -1.23 -19.65
CA LYS A 532 -32.06 -1.91 -20.65
C LYS A 532 -31.69 -0.96 -21.76
N LYS A 533 -30.41 -0.91 -22.12
CA LYS A 533 -29.89 -0.25 -23.31
C LYS A 533 -29.53 -1.34 -24.32
N ILE A 534 -30.24 -1.40 -25.45
CA ILE A 534 -30.10 -2.45 -26.45
C ILE A 534 -29.70 -1.82 -27.77
N THR A 535 -28.61 -2.30 -28.40
CA THR A 535 -28.19 -1.83 -29.72
C THR A 535 -29.17 -2.30 -30.81
N ALA A 536 -29.31 -1.54 -31.88
CA ALA A 536 -30.19 -1.87 -32.99
C ALA A 536 -29.90 -3.27 -33.59
N GLN A 537 -28.62 -3.68 -33.60
CA GLN A 537 -28.23 -5.02 -34.05
C GLN A 537 -28.73 -6.12 -33.11
N SER A 538 -28.54 -5.94 -31.80
CA SER A 538 -28.98 -6.88 -30.77
C SER A 538 -30.50 -6.99 -30.74
N LEU A 539 -31.21 -5.86 -30.94
CA LEU A 539 -32.69 -5.84 -30.94
C LEU A 539 -33.27 -6.60 -32.12
N ARG A 540 -32.67 -6.51 -33.32
CA ARG A 540 -33.12 -7.27 -34.53
C ARG A 540 -32.98 -8.78 -34.37
N MET A 541 -32.04 -9.24 -33.55
CA MET A 541 -31.77 -10.66 -33.32
C MET A 541 -32.45 -11.20 -32.03
N SER A 542 -33.18 -10.38 -31.31
CA SER A 542 -33.77 -10.75 -30.02
C SER A 542 -35.26 -11.06 -30.12
N GLY A 543 -35.74 -11.99 -29.24
CA GLY A 543 -37.14 -12.27 -29.02
C GLY A 543 -37.81 -11.25 -28.08
N GLU A 544 -38.82 -11.69 -27.35
CA GLU A 544 -39.53 -10.86 -26.39
C GLU A 544 -38.65 -10.32 -25.25
N GLN A 545 -39.00 -9.14 -24.75
CA GLN A 545 -38.29 -8.50 -23.63
C GLN A 545 -38.62 -9.22 -22.31
N LYS A 546 -37.60 -9.68 -21.60
CA LYS A 546 -37.74 -10.30 -20.29
C LYS A 546 -37.87 -9.21 -19.22
N PHE A 547 -38.89 -9.30 -18.38
CA PHE A 547 -39.07 -8.49 -17.17
C PHE A 547 -39.01 -9.38 -15.93
N LYS A 548 -38.82 -8.75 -14.77
CA LYS A 548 -38.94 -9.43 -13.48
C LYS A 548 -40.39 -9.91 -13.28
N GLU A 549 -40.58 -10.98 -12.52
CA GLU A 549 -41.96 -11.47 -12.21
C GLU A 549 -42.79 -10.39 -11.53
N GLY A 550 -43.96 -10.10 -12.10
CA GLY A 550 -44.84 -9.02 -11.65
C GLY A 550 -44.52 -7.62 -12.17
N ASP A 551 -43.38 -7.42 -12.89
CA ASP A 551 -42.98 -6.14 -13.49
C ASP A 551 -43.44 -6.07 -14.97
N SER A 552 -43.57 -4.88 -15.51
CA SER A 552 -43.98 -4.65 -16.90
C SER A 552 -43.26 -3.43 -17.50
N LEU A 553 -43.31 -3.36 -18.82
CA LEU A 553 -42.77 -2.19 -19.54
C LEU A 553 -43.47 -0.91 -19.12
N GLN A 554 -42.71 0.13 -18.79
CA GLN A 554 -43.23 1.47 -18.55
C GLN A 554 -43.22 2.27 -19.86
N PHE A 555 -42.06 2.32 -20.53
CA PHE A 555 -41.91 2.89 -21.86
C PHE A 555 -40.66 2.35 -22.57
N SER A 556 -40.62 2.55 -23.89
CA SER A 556 -39.42 2.37 -24.70
C SER A 556 -39.15 3.60 -25.57
N VAL A 557 -37.88 3.92 -25.81
CA VAL A 557 -37.48 5.06 -26.62
C VAL A 557 -36.23 4.73 -27.45
N GLU A 558 -36.20 5.15 -28.70
CA GLU A 558 -35.01 5.09 -29.56
C GLU A 558 -34.21 6.37 -29.36
N THR A 559 -32.91 6.23 -29.15
CA THR A 559 -32.01 7.33 -28.89
C THR A 559 -30.58 6.95 -29.27
N THR A 560 -29.57 7.70 -28.81
CA THR A 560 -28.16 7.39 -29.04
C THR A 560 -27.42 7.14 -27.73
N ASN A 561 -26.29 6.44 -27.81
CA ASN A 561 -25.46 6.09 -26.64
C ASN A 561 -24.96 7.33 -25.86
N ARG A 562 -24.87 8.49 -26.48
CA ARG A 562 -24.45 9.74 -25.83
C ARG A 562 -25.58 10.50 -25.16
N ALA A 563 -26.83 10.06 -25.34
CA ALA A 563 -27.98 10.77 -24.80
C ALA A 563 -27.89 10.91 -23.27
N GLU A 564 -28.20 12.12 -22.80
CA GLU A 564 -28.35 12.37 -21.36
C GLU A 564 -29.76 11.97 -20.92
N LEU A 565 -29.87 11.56 -19.66
CA LEU A 565 -31.16 11.25 -19.06
C LEU A 565 -31.30 11.90 -17.68
N LEU A 566 -32.52 12.34 -17.38
CA LEU A 566 -32.92 12.90 -16.12
C LEU A 566 -33.92 11.89 -15.45
N VAL A 567 -33.52 11.34 -14.32
CA VAL A 567 -34.31 10.36 -13.57
C VAL A 567 -34.93 11.07 -12.37
N PHE A 568 -36.25 11.32 -12.42
CA PHE A 568 -37.02 11.93 -11.33
C PHE A 568 -37.51 10.86 -10.36
N THR A 569 -37.38 11.12 -9.06
CA THR A 569 -37.70 10.18 -8.00
C THR A 569 -38.78 10.75 -7.06
N ASP A 570 -39.37 9.90 -6.24
CA ASP A 570 -40.40 10.25 -5.27
C ASP A 570 -39.88 11.01 -4.02
N LYS A 571 -38.58 11.21 -3.92
CA LYS A 571 -37.92 11.98 -2.84
C LYS A 571 -37.50 13.39 -3.27
N PHE A 572 -38.21 14.02 -4.19
CA PHE A 572 -37.98 15.40 -4.68
C PHE A 572 -36.58 15.60 -5.31
N GLN A 573 -36.05 14.54 -5.87
CA GLN A 573 -34.69 14.52 -6.45
C GLN A 573 -34.73 14.21 -7.94
N CYS A 574 -33.69 14.64 -8.65
CA CYS A 574 -33.43 14.27 -10.03
C CYS A 574 -32.00 13.83 -10.18
N TYR A 575 -31.75 12.66 -10.74
CA TYR A 575 -30.42 12.17 -11.07
C TYR A 575 -30.16 12.41 -12.54
N LYS A 576 -28.99 13.01 -12.83
CA LYS A 576 -28.50 13.24 -14.19
C LYS A 576 -27.40 12.24 -14.51
N THR A 577 -27.53 11.54 -15.62
CA THR A 577 -26.53 10.56 -16.09
C THR A 577 -26.58 10.47 -17.61
N ARG A 578 -25.66 9.72 -18.22
CA ARG A 578 -25.60 9.47 -19.67
C ARG A 578 -25.85 8.00 -19.94
N LEU A 579 -26.41 7.67 -21.09
CA LEU A 579 -26.56 6.27 -21.50
C LEU A 579 -25.23 5.55 -21.67
N SER A 580 -24.14 6.26 -21.97
CA SER A 580 -22.79 5.72 -22.00
C SER A 580 -22.29 5.17 -20.64
N ASP A 581 -22.92 5.58 -19.53
CA ASP A 581 -22.59 5.08 -18.19
C ASP A 581 -23.21 3.68 -17.92
N PHE A 582 -24.04 3.18 -18.84
CA PHE A 582 -24.71 1.88 -18.77
C PHE A 582 -24.14 0.94 -19.83
N GLU A 583 -24.05 -0.34 -19.50
CA GLU A 583 -23.62 -1.37 -20.45
C GLU A 583 -24.71 -1.74 -21.46
N ASP A 584 -24.32 -2.17 -22.65
CA ASP A 584 -25.26 -2.70 -23.64
C ASP A 584 -25.84 -4.03 -23.15
N SER A 585 -27.16 -4.12 -23.13
CA SER A 585 -27.91 -5.27 -22.60
C SER A 585 -28.53 -6.12 -23.74
N LYS A 586 -29.06 -7.27 -23.38
CA LYS A 586 -29.82 -8.16 -24.28
C LYS A 586 -31.28 -8.24 -23.80
N ALA A 587 -32.21 -8.52 -24.72
CA ALA A 587 -33.63 -8.67 -24.39
C ALA A 587 -33.93 -9.72 -23.30
N SER A 588 -33.09 -10.76 -23.22
CA SER A 588 -33.20 -11.86 -22.25
C SER A 588 -32.72 -11.52 -20.83
N LEU A 589 -32.02 -10.38 -20.63
CA LEU A 589 -31.53 -9.91 -19.33
C LEU A 589 -32.55 -8.95 -18.69
N LEU A 590 -32.45 -8.71 -17.38
CA LEU A 590 -33.27 -7.73 -16.68
C LEU A 590 -32.82 -6.29 -16.90
N GLY A 591 -31.53 -6.08 -17.22
CA GLY A 591 -30.90 -4.77 -17.35
C GLY A 591 -30.39 -4.21 -16.01
N ASP A 592 -30.01 -2.93 -16.00
CA ASP A 592 -29.51 -2.22 -14.83
C ASP A 592 -30.67 -1.77 -13.94
N TYR A 593 -30.58 -2.02 -12.65
CA TYR A 593 -31.54 -1.49 -11.67
C TYR A 593 -31.14 -0.07 -11.29
N LEU A 594 -31.87 0.93 -11.76
CA LEU A 594 -31.54 2.35 -11.63
C LEU A 594 -31.30 2.81 -10.19
N PRO A 595 -32.09 2.40 -9.18
CA PRO A 595 -31.84 2.79 -7.80
C PRO A 595 -30.42 2.38 -7.32
N GLN A 596 -29.98 1.18 -7.65
CA GLN A 596 -28.67 0.69 -7.27
C GLN A 596 -27.55 1.37 -8.08
N LYS A 597 -27.75 1.49 -9.40
CA LYS A 597 -26.76 2.04 -10.33
C LYS A 597 -26.47 3.52 -10.07
N LEU A 598 -27.51 4.29 -9.70
CA LEU A 598 -27.40 5.74 -9.46
C LEU A 598 -27.23 6.10 -7.98
N GLY A 599 -27.22 5.11 -7.08
CA GLY A 599 -27.02 5.32 -5.65
C GLY A 599 -28.17 6.10 -4.99
N PHE A 600 -29.42 5.63 -5.17
CA PHE A 600 -30.60 6.23 -4.56
C PHE A 600 -30.55 6.14 -3.03
N ASP A 601 -31.25 7.05 -2.38
CA ASP A 601 -31.48 6.98 -0.94
C ASP A 601 -32.40 5.80 -0.59
N ALA A 602 -32.45 5.40 0.70
CA ALA A 602 -33.29 4.30 1.14
C ALA A 602 -34.78 4.53 0.78
N GLU A 603 -35.43 3.52 0.22
CA GLU A 603 -36.83 3.53 -0.21
C GLU A 603 -37.19 4.54 -1.32
N GLU A 604 -36.21 5.10 -2.00
CA GLU A 604 -36.40 6.01 -3.13
C GLU A 604 -36.75 5.23 -4.40
N LYS A 605 -37.79 5.68 -5.14
CA LYS A 605 -38.28 5.03 -6.35
C LYS A 605 -38.25 5.96 -7.56
N VAL A 606 -38.02 5.36 -8.72
CA VAL A 606 -38.16 6.07 -10.00
C VAL A 606 -39.61 6.45 -10.26
N LEU A 607 -39.85 7.73 -10.54
CA LEU A 607 -41.16 8.19 -11.01
C LEU A 607 -41.19 8.33 -12.53
N GLN A 608 -40.18 8.98 -13.10
CA GLN A 608 -40.10 9.23 -14.52
C GLN A 608 -38.66 9.39 -14.98
N VAL A 609 -38.38 8.90 -16.18
CA VAL A 609 -37.12 9.16 -16.90
C VAL A 609 -37.44 10.04 -18.10
N ILE A 610 -36.61 11.10 -18.28
CA ILE A 610 -36.74 12.06 -19.38
C ILE A 610 -35.44 12.15 -20.11
N PHE A 611 -35.48 12.16 -21.43
CA PHE A 611 -34.32 12.44 -22.29
C PHE A 611 -34.41 13.92 -22.71
N PRO A 612 -33.60 14.80 -22.10
CA PRO A 612 -33.73 16.25 -22.27
C PRO A 612 -33.29 16.78 -23.65
N GLY A 613 -32.58 15.95 -24.42
CA GLY A 613 -32.05 16.37 -25.72
C GLY A 613 -31.17 17.63 -25.61
N ASP A 614 -31.59 18.71 -26.29
CA ASP A 614 -30.91 20.02 -26.25
C ASP A 614 -31.45 20.95 -25.13
N TYR A 615 -32.15 20.38 -24.10
CA TYR A 615 -32.77 21.09 -22.99
C TYR A 615 -33.80 22.16 -23.39
N LYS A 616 -34.33 22.10 -24.59
CA LYS A 616 -35.48 22.91 -25.02
C LYS A 616 -36.77 22.28 -24.54
N GLY A 617 -37.84 23.10 -24.46
CA GLY A 617 -39.11 22.62 -23.95
C GLY A 617 -39.30 22.79 -22.45
N ASN A 618 -40.30 22.12 -21.89
CA ASN A 618 -40.72 22.26 -20.51
C ASN A 618 -41.04 20.90 -19.90
N VAL A 619 -40.90 20.80 -18.56
CA VAL A 619 -41.41 19.70 -17.74
C VAL A 619 -42.61 20.19 -16.94
N LEU A 620 -43.69 19.40 -16.96
CA LEU A 620 -44.91 19.64 -16.20
C LEU A 620 -44.96 18.65 -15.02
N PHE A 621 -45.11 19.19 -13.82
CA PHE A 621 -45.29 18.41 -12.58
C PHE A 621 -46.71 18.52 -12.08
N PHE A 622 -47.41 17.40 -12.03
CA PHE A 622 -48.79 17.32 -11.59
C PHE A 622 -48.86 16.84 -10.15
N PHE A 623 -49.28 17.71 -9.25
CA PHE A 623 -49.34 17.42 -7.83
C PHE A 623 -50.72 16.96 -7.39
N GLU A 624 -50.79 16.11 -6.38
CA GLU A 624 -52.00 15.56 -5.82
C GLU A 624 -53.07 16.63 -5.46
N ASN A 625 -52.61 17.81 -5.03
CA ASN A 625 -53.43 18.92 -4.58
C ASN A 625 -54.08 19.75 -5.71
N GLY A 626 -54.06 19.29 -6.95
CA GLY A 626 -54.70 19.97 -8.08
C GLY A 626 -53.84 21.06 -8.73
N LYS A 627 -52.58 21.24 -8.30
CA LYS A 627 -51.68 22.22 -8.88
C LYS A 627 -50.75 21.59 -9.92
N VAL A 628 -50.29 22.40 -10.86
CA VAL A 628 -49.35 22.00 -11.91
C VAL A 628 -48.29 23.06 -12.01
N ALA A 629 -47.01 22.62 -11.99
CA ALA A 629 -45.88 23.46 -12.25
C ALA A 629 -45.33 23.17 -13.67
N LYS A 630 -45.16 24.21 -14.47
CA LYS A 630 -44.47 24.17 -15.76
C LYS A 630 -43.08 24.77 -15.57
N VAL A 631 -42.03 23.97 -15.76
CA VAL A 631 -40.61 24.37 -15.53
C VAL A 631 -39.83 24.12 -16.82
N PRO A 632 -39.02 25.10 -17.32
CA PRO A 632 -38.17 24.89 -18.49
C PRO A 632 -37.16 23.77 -18.26
N LEU A 633 -36.92 22.90 -19.24
CA LEU A 633 -35.89 21.85 -19.19
C LEU A 633 -34.49 22.43 -18.93
N SER A 634 -34.21 23.63 -19.42
CA SER A 634 -32.97 24.36 -19.19
C SER A 634 -32.68 24.59 -17.68
N ALA A 635 -33.67 24.55 -16.81
CA ALA A 635 -33.49 24.63 -15.36
C ALA A 635 -32.75 23.39 -14.79
N TYR A 636 -32.71 22.29 -15.51
CA TYR A 636 -32.03 21.04 -15.16
C TYR A 636 -30.68 20.90 -15.87
N GLU A 637 -30.34 21.78 -16.76
CA GLU A 637 -29.02 21.88 -17.37
C GLU A 637 -28.01 22.38 -16.33
N THR A 638 -27.01 21.58 -16.00
CA THR A 638 -25.99 21.93 -15.01
C THR A 638 -24.65 22.12 -15.70
N LYS A 639 -23.97 23.24 -15.43
CA LYS A 639 -22.60 23.53 -15.91
C LYS A 639 -21.50 22.67 -15.23
N THR A 640 -21.86 21.91 -14.19
CA THR A 640 -20.95 21.04 -13.43
C THR A 640 -21.47 19.61 -13.49
N ASN A 641 -20.57 18.62 -13.39
CA ASN A 641 -20.91 17.18 -13.35
C ASN A 641 -21.69 16.77 -12.08
N ARG A 642 -22.68 17.55 -11.67
CA ARG A 642 -23.57 17.18 -10.57
C ARG A 642 -24.48 16.07 -11.01
N LYS A 643 -24.23 14.86 -10.50
CA LYS A 643 -25.06 13.68 -10.76
C LYS A 643 -26.41 13.68 -10.02
N LYS A 644 -26.56 14.38 -8.89
CA LYS A 644 -27.75 14.43 -8.05
C LYS A 644 -28.19 15.87 -7.83
N LEU A 645 -29.44 16.18 -8.19
CA LEU A 645 -30.10 17.46 -7.99
C LEU A 645 -31.17 17.33 -6.91
N THR A 646 -30.96 17.92 -5.74
CA THR A 646 -31.93 18.01 -4.67
C THR A 646 -32.92 19.15 -4.91
N GLY A 647 -34.18 19.04 -4.45
CA GLY A 647 -35.21 20.05 -4.69
C GLY A 647 -35.56 20.19 -6.18
N ALA A 648 -35.59 19.06 -6.89
CA ALA A 648 -35.88 19.02 -8.32
C ALA A 648 -37.30 19.45 -8.66
N TYR A 649 -38.24 19.34 -7.74
CA TYR A 649 -39.59 19.82 -7.79
C TYR A 649 -40.09 20.08 -6.35
N SER A 650 -41.35 20.59 -6.18
CA SER A 650 -41.87 20.99 -4.87
C SER A 650 -42.23 19.76 -3.99
N ASP A 651 -41.82 19.84 -2.73
CA ASP A 651 -42.08 18.86 -1.66
C ASP A 651 -43.44 19.06 -0.93
N LYS A 652 -44.21 20.10 -1.26
CA LYS A 652 -45.41 20.50 -0.52
C LYS A 652 -46.62 19.63 -0.81
N SER A 653 -46.61 18.78 -1.82
CA SER A 653 -47.65 17.85 -2.19
C SER A 653 -47.10 16.69 -2.98
N PRO A 654 -47.61 15.46 -2.79
CA PRO A 654 -47.15 14.31 -3.58
C PRO A 654 -47.26 14.55 -5.09
N LEU A 655 -46.24 14.16 -5.82
CA LEU A 655 -46.22 14.20 -7.27
C LEU A 655 -46.94 12.97 -7.84
N LYS A 656 -47.83 13.16 -8.83
CA LYS A 656 -48.58 12.08 -9.44
C LYS A 656 -48.18 11.77 -10.88
N SER A 657 -47.77 12.79 -11.64
CA SER A 657 -47.28 12.60 -13.01
C SER A 657 -46.25 13.66 -13.38
N VAL A 658 -45.34 13.27 -14.28
CA VAL A 658 -44.33 14.16 -14.89
C VAL A 658 -44.46 14.01 -16.40
N LEU A 659 -44.62 15.10 -17.12
CA LEU A 659 -44.65 15.11 -18.58
C LEU A 659 -43.60 16.09 -19.13
N ALA A 660 -42.74 15.63 -20.04
CA ALA A 660 -41.90 16.50 -20.82
C ALA A 660 -42.61 16.90 -22.12
N VAL A 661 -42.54 18.15 -22.46
CA VAL A 661 -43.20 18.69 -23.68
C VAL A 661 -42.28 19.69 -24.40
N ASP A 662 -42.03 19.47 -25.67
CA ASP A 662 -41.26 20.37 -26.51
C ASP A 662 -42.08 21.56 -26.97
N GLN A 663 -43.38 21.35 -27.20
CA GLN A 663 -44.33 22.34 -27.62
C GLN A 663 -45.57 22.30 -26.71
N ASP A 664 -46.38 23.34 -26.76
CA ASP A 664 -47.63 23.35 -26.00
C ASP A 664 -48.62 22.34 -26.59
N ILE A 665 -49.11 21.45 -25.72
CA ILE A 665 -50.02 20.35 -26.05
C ILE A 665 -51.30 20.44 -25.21
N GLN A 666 -52.30 19.64 -25.58
CA GLN A 666 -53.46 19.38 -24.73
C GLN A 666 -53.09 18.27 -23.74
N VAL A 667 -53.43 18.44 -22.45
CA VAL A 667 -53.18 17.45 -21.38
C VAL A 667 -54.49 17.09 -20.72
N ALA A 668 -54.72 15.81 -20.52
CA ALA A 668 -55.85 15.25 -19.75
C ALA A 668 -55.36 14.94 -18.33
N VAL A 669 -56.09 15.48 -17.34
CA VAL A 669 -55.84 15.27 -15.92
C VAL A 669 -57.02 14.56 -15.30
N TYR A 670 -56.77 13.47 -14.63
CA TYR A 670 -57.79 12.62 -14.00
C TYR A 670 -57.79 12.80 -12.48
N THR A 671 -58.98 12.69 -11.88
CA THR A 671 -59.14 12.86 -10.44
C THR A 671 -59.79 11.62 -9.79
N THR A 672 -59.57 11.43 -8.48
CA THR A 672 -60.08 10.32 -7.71
C THR A 672 -61.61 10.27 -7.63
N ASP A 673 -62.31 11.39 -7.88
CA ASP A 673 -63.77 11.47 -7.95
C ASP A 673 -64.38 11.23 -9.36
N GLY A 674 -63.54 10.59 -10.23
CA GLY A 674 -63.94 10.15 -11.56
C GLY A 674 -64.18 11.31 -12.56
N ARG A 675 -63.44 12.42 -12.43
CA ARG A 675 -63.49 13.55 -13.36
C ARG A 675 -62.25 13.66 -14.22
N CYS A 676 -62.47 14.25 -15.38
CA CYS A 676 -61.35 14.60 -16.29
C CYS A 676 -61.41 16.09 -16.65
N VAL A 677 -60.22 16.71 -16.71
CA VAL A 677 -60.02 18.07 -17.21
C VAL A 677 -59.00 18.02 -18.35
N ILE A 678 -59.39 18.50 -19.52
CA ILE A 678 -58.46 18.67 -20.64
C ILE A 678 -58.19 20.17 -20.84
N PHE A 679 -56.92 20.57 -20.83
CA PHE A 679 -56.52 21.96 -21.03
C PHE A 679 -55.25 22.05 -21.85
N SER A 680 -54.99 23.21 -22.44
CA SER A 680 -53.74 23.48 -23.16
C SER A 680 -52.63 23.93 -22.20
N THR A 681 -51.45 23.37 -22.33
CA THR A 681 -50.25 23.76 -21.55
C THR A 681 -49.83 25.20 -21.80
N ALA A 682 -50.30 25.82 -22.91
CA ALA A 682 -50.10 27.26 -23.21
C ALA A 682 -50.73 28.16 -22.13
N GLN A 683 -51.71 27.67 -21.40
CA GLN A 683 -52.37 28.42 -20.29
C GLN A 683 -51.50 28.51 -19.03
N LEU A 684 -50.40 27.72 -18.95
CA LEU A 684 -49.46 27.69 -17.86
C LEU A 684 -48.21 28.49 -18.19
N LEU A 685 -47.94 29.54 -17.42
CA LEU A 685 -46.71 30.28 -17.53
C LEU A 685 -45.52 29.51 -16.94
N PRO A 686 -44.40 29.32 -17.65
CA PRO A 686 -43.21 28.69 -17.13
C PRO A 686 -42.69 29.41 -15.89
N LYS A 687 -42.20 28.63 -14.88
CA LYS A 687 -41.60 29.15 -13.65
C LYS A 687 -40.10 28.91 -13.68
N THR A 688 -39.31 29.91 -13.35
CA THR A 688 -37.85 29.84 -13.35
C THR A 688 -37.23 29.00 -12.24
N THR A 689 -37.97 28.83 -11.14
CA THR A 689 -37.55 28.04 -9.97
C THR A 689 -38.12 26.64 -10.03
N ARG A 690 -37.25 25.64 -9.85
CA ARG A 690 -37.62 24.20 -9.86
C ARG A 690 -38.57 23.86 -8.71
N ASN A 691 -38.27 24.32 -7.50
CA ASN A 691 -39.07 24.02 -6.30
C ASN A 691 -40.32 24.92 -6.21
N THR A 692 -41.21 24.78 -7.17
CA THR A 692 -42.45 25.52 -7.26
C THR A 692 -43.65 24.57 -7.34
N GLN A 693 -44.78 24.86 -6.66
CA GLN A 693 -46.00 24.14 -6.82
C GLN A 693 -46.80 24.54 -8.09
N GLY A 694 -46.38 25.60 -8.75
CA GLY A 694 -47.10 26.13 -9.91
C GLY A 694 -48.46 26.74 -9.55
N VAL A 695 -49.43 26.53 -10.42
CA VAL A 695 -50.78 27.11 -10.34
C VAL A 695 -51.85 26.01 -10.19
N ALA A 696 -52.99 26.36 -9.58
CA ALA A 696 -54.14 25.44 -9.52
C ALA A 696 -54.73 25.26 -10.92
N VAL A 697 -54.87 24.01 -11.33
CA VAL A 697 -55.46 23.62 -12.63
C VAL A 697 -56.78 22.91 -12.43
N VAL A 698 -56.89 22.13 -11.36
CA VAL A 698 -58.16 21.44 -11.01
C VAL A 698 -58.72 22.00 -9.71
N SER A 699 -59.99 22.39 -9.74
CA SER A 699 -60.76 22.73 -8.53
C SER A 699 -61.28 21.45 -7.91
N LEU A 700 -60.44 20.89 -6.99
CA LEU A 700 -60.75 19.63 -6.34
C LEU A 700 -61.87 19.77 -5.33
N LYS A 701 -62.80 18.80 -5.29
CA LYS A 701 -63.81 18.66 -4.23
C LYS A 701 -63.18 18.14 -2.94
N LYS A 702 -63.87 18.29 -1.81
CA LYS A 702 -63.40 17.80 -0.51
C LYS A 702 -63.08 16.29 -0.60
N LYS A 703 -61.86 15.88 -0.31
CA LYS A 703 -61.30 14.54 -0.42
C LYS A 703 -60.98 14.03 -1.84
N ALA A 704 -61.12 14.86 -2.90
CA ALA A 704 -60.64 14.50 -4.24
C ALA A 704 -59.16 14.93 -4.43
N SER A 705 -58.42 14.18 -5.26
CA SER A 705 -57.06 14.45 -5.62
C SER A 705 -56.78 14.10 -7.09
N ILE A 706 -55.70 14.62 -7.67
CA ILE A 706 -55.21 14.15 -8.98
C ILE A 706 -54.70 12.71 -8.84
N THR A 707 -55.12 11.84 -9.77
CA THR A 707 -54.60 10.47 -9.87
C THR A 707 -53.41 10.38 -10.81
N TYR A 708 -53.56 10.87 -12.03
CA TYR A 708 -52.52 10.94 -13.05
C TYR A 708 -52.84 11.96 -14.13
N ALA A 709 -51.88 12.28 -14.95
CA ALA A 709 -52.03 13.15 -16.13
C ALA A 709 -51.27 12.56 -17.32
N VAL A 710 -51.82 12.71 -18.51
CA VAL A 710 -51.23 12.25 -19.76
C VAL A 710 -51.50 13.26 -20.88
N ALA A 711 -50.79 13.18 -22.01
CA ALA A 711 -51.12 13.92 -23.23
C ALA A 711 -52.55 13.57 -23.67
N ALA A 712 -53.34 14.52 -24.08
CA ALA A 712 -54.75 14.28 -24.42
C ALA A 712 -54.94 13.23 -25.53
N ASP A 713 -53.97 13.16 -26.47
CA ASP A 713 -54.01 12.19 -27.59
C ASP A 713 -53.74 10.75 -27.09
N ALA A 714 -53.00 10.60 -25.96
CA ALA A 714 -52.74 9.33 -25.30
C ALA A 714 -53.75 9.02 -24.17
N SER A 715 -54.77 9.86 -23.98
CA SER A 715 -55.71 9.73 -22.89
C SER A 715 -56.80 8.64 -23.09
N GLY A 716 -56.96 8.15 -24.31
CA GLY A 716 -58.02 7.22 -24.68
C GLY A 716 -59.43 7.82 -24.66
N VAL A 717 -59.59 9.10 -24.35
CA VAL A 717 -60.89 9.78 -24.32
C VAL A 717 -61.39 10.00 -25.72
N THR A 718 -62.58 9.46 -26.04
CA THR A 718 -63.16 9.52 -27.38
C THR A 718 -63.73 10.90 -27.73
N ASN A 719 -64.32 11.57 -26.75
CA ASN A 719 -64.89 12.92 -26.93
C ASN A 719 -64.17 13.96 -26.07
N GLN A 720 -62.95 14.35 -26.49
CA GLN A 720 -62.13 15.31 -25.76
C GLN A 720 -62.77 16.69 -25.56
N ILE A 721 -63.68 17.11 -26.47
CA ILE A 721 -64.37 18.43 -26.42
C ILE A 721 -65.17 18.58 -25.13
N ARG A 722 -65.78 17.51 -24.66
CA ARG A 722 -66.59 17.47 -23.40
C ARG A 722 -65.75 17.84 -22.17
N TYR A 723 -64.48 17.48 -22.15
CA TYR A 723 -63.59 17.62 -20.98
C TYR A 723 -62.66 18.84 -21.09
N ARG A 724 -62.70 19.52 -22.25
CA ARG A 724 -61.86 20.74 -22.49
C ARG A 724 -62.37 21.92 -21.67
N THR A 725 -61.41 22.64 -21.08
CA THR A 725 -61.67 23.90 -20.38
C THR A 725 -60.82 25.02 -21.00
N ARG A 726 -61.42 26.23 -21.00
CA ARG A 726 -60.73 27.47 -21.43
C ARG A 726 -60.25 28.30 -20.23
N THR A 727 -60.69 27.98 -19.03
CA THR A 727 -60.39 28.69 -17.80
C THR A 727 -59.86 27.74 -16.73
N LEU A 728 -58.79 28.12 -16.06
CA LEU A 728 -58.18 27.38 -14.96
C LEU A 728 -58.28 28.19 -13.68
N PRO A 729 -58.55 27.56 -12.51
CA PRO A 729 -58.83 26.13 -12.32
C PRO A 729 -60.26 25.72 -12.73
N SER A 730 -60.39 24.45 -13.14
CA SER A 730 -61.70 23.87 -13.53
C SER A 730 -62.05 22.65 -12.68
N ALA A 731 -63.34 22.44 -12.38
CA ALA A 731 -63.80 21.27 -11.66
C ALA A 731 -63.84 19.98 -12.51
N GLY A 732 -63.70 20.12 -13.83
CA GLY A 732 -63.77 19.01 -14.77
C GLY A 732 -65.13 18.40 -14.92
N ALA A 733 -65.29 17.55 -15.96
CA ALA A 733 -66.53 16.80 -16.20
C ALA A 733 -66.41 15.34 -15.72
N LEU A 734 -67.52 14.74 -15.24
CA LEU A 734 -67.48 13.33 -14.91
C LEU A 734 -67.19 12.50 -16.17
N LEU A 735 -66.33 11.52 -16.00
CA LEU A 735 -65.95 10.54 -17.04
C LEU A 735 -67.21 9.73 -17.37
N LYS A 736 -67.43 9.50 -18.64
CA LYS A 736 -68.35 8.50 -19.10
C LYS A 736 -67.75 7.12 -19.00
N GLU A 737 -68.58 6.07 -18.92
CA GLU A 737 -68.11 4.69 -18.85
C GLU A 737 -67.18 4.30 -20.04
N GLU A 738 -67.49 4.82 -21.23
CA GLU A 738 -66.71 4.62 -22.48
C GLU A 738 -65.34 5.28 -22.48
N ASP A 739 -65.16 6.33 -21.65
CA ASP A 739 -63.92 7.12 -21.55
C ASP A 739 -63.12 6.76 -20.25
N SER A 740 -63.53 5.70 -19.51
CA SER A 740 -62.86 5.29 -18.27
C SER A 740 -61.59 4.49 -18.55
N PRO A 741 -60.44 4.85 -17.95
CA PRO A 741 -59.18 4.17 -18.15
C PRO A 741 -59.21 2.67 -17.78
N GLU A 742 -60.06 2.27 -16.85
CA GLU A 742 -60.17 0.87 -16.38
C GLU A 742 -60.72 -0.10 -17.44
N LYS A 743 -61.48 0.37 -18.43
CA LYS A 743 -62.01 -0.45 -19.53
C LYS A 743 -61.08 -0.58 -20.73
N GLN A 744 -60.09 0.29 -20.85
CA GLN A 744 -59.13 0.27 -21.99
C GLN A 744 -58.04 -0.76 -21.85
N ILE A 745 -57.70 -1.21 -20.63
CA ILE A 745 -56.69 -2.24 -20.37
C ILE A 745 -57.19 -3.66 -20.80
N GLN A 746 -58.48 -3.83 -21.13
CA GLN A 746 -59.05 -5.14 -21.51
C GLN A 746 -59.06 -5.45 -23.02
N PHE A 747 -58.57 -4.57 -23.90
CA PHE A 747 -58.62 -4.76 -25.37
C PHE A 747 -57.30 -4.84 -26.08
N GLU A 748 -56.14 -4.96 -25.38
CA GLU A 748 -54.91 -5.37 -25.97
C GLU A 748 -54.51 -6.75 -25.39
N VAL A 749 -55.02 -7.81 -26.04
CA VAL A 749 -54.55 -9.20 -25.96
C VAL A 749 -53.85 -9.53 -27.24
#